data_005200ce0b4b3efe7bbe119bd9520f01
#
_entry.id   005200ce0b4b3efe7bbe119bd9520f01
#
_cell.length_a   1.000
_cell.length_b   1.000
_cell.length_c   1.000
_cell.angle_alpha   90.00
_cell.angle_beta   90.00
_cell.angle_gamma   90.00
#
_symmetry.space_group_name_H-M   'P 1'
#
loop_
_entity.id
_entity.type
_entity.pdbx_description
1 polymer ?
#
loop_
_entity_poly.entity_id
_entity_poly.type
_entity_poly.pdbx_seq_one_letter_code
_entity_poly.pdbx_strand_id
1 'polypeptide(L)'
;METPRYSKLAALVIASLSATAALAAPQDDTQDTMVVTASGFQQKIQDSAASISVIPRQQIEDKAYRDVTDALKDVPGVVVTGGASSSDISIRGMSSKYTLILVDGKRVDTRGTRPNSDNAGIEQGWLPPMEAIERIEVVRGPMSSLYGSDAMGGVINVITRKTSRTEWKGSLHGDATLQENRDSGDLFQTNAYASGPLIEGLLGVRVNGLLSRCAEDKIANGYNEQRMRSGTAVFTLTPDEKNEFDFEIGRSLQDRNSTPGKSVVAERCSKGKCKPTSRSEDLYTRTNYSLTHNGYYDFGNSTSYVQREETNNPGRKMKMYNTIFNTQNQFELGSHMLNLGGQYRYEKLGDSGNQLSSAKDVNQLTRWSWALFAEDEWALTNDFSLTSGIRMDRDQNFGSHWSPRMYGVWHLTEQWTMKGGVSAGYRSPDLRQSSASWGQVTGGGVRNGIIVGNPDLQPEKSLSEEIGLMWDSLKGVNAGVTVFNTDFKNKITEVRRCEDTPDCKIGNEVYDFISDRVNVDKANMRGVEATFGWQINKDWKWNTNYTYTASEQKSGEFQGKALNQMPKHMLNTVLDWQATQDLSLWSRVNFRSRTSDYLSRTSMETSTPSYTFVDAGLSYQAAKNLQLTGGVYNILDKTVDYDHYRTTLDGRRYTVGMTYNF
;
A
#
# COMPACT_ATOMS: atom_id res chain seq x y z
N MET A 1 27.09 -18.31 -32.49
CA MET A 1 27.27 -16.90 -32.14
C MET A 1 26.14 -16.12 -32.80
N GLU A 2 25.02 -15.98 -32.09
CA GLU A 2 23.90 -15.20 -32.58
C GLU A 2 23.87 -13.87 -31.83
N THR A 3 23.93 -12.78 -32.57
CA THR A 3 23.86 -11.40 -32.09
C THR A 3 22.41 -11.06 -31.76
N PRO A 4 22.10 -10.41 -30.63
CA PRO A 4 20.72 -10.00 -30.31
C PRO A 4 20.30 -8.84 -31.21
N ARG A 5 19.19 -9.02 -31.91
CA ARG A 5 18.49 -7.96 -32.66
C ARG A 5 17.81 -7.02 -31.69
N TYR A 6 18.39 -5.84 -31.50
CA TYR A 6 17.69 -4.72 -30.85
C TYR A 6 16.57 -4.21 -31.75
N SER A 7 15.35 -4.09 -31.24
CA SER A 7 14.21 -3.62 -32.01
C SER A 7 14.37 -2.13 -32.34
N LYS A 8 14.10 -1.78 -33.59
CA LYS A 8 14.22 -0.43 -34.14
C LYS A 8 13.25 0.62 -33.58
N LEU A 9 12.44 0.27 -32.57
CA LEU A 9 11.49 1.19 -31.93
C LEU A 9 12.13 2.13 -30.90
N ALA A 10 13.28 1.80 -30.35
CA ALA A 10 13.97 2.68 -29.38
C ALA A 10 14.67 3.89 -30.03
N ALA A 11 14.86 3.87 -31.34
CA ALA A 11 15.61 4.92 -32.06
C ALA A 11 14.69 6.08 -32.55
N LEU A 12 13.37 5.93 -32.54
CA LEU A 12 12.46 6.96 -33.07
C LEU A 12 12.04 8.04 -32.06
N VAL A 13 12.31 7.84 -30.77
CA VAL A 13 11.97 8.82 -29.72
C VAL A 13 13.06 9.87 -29.51
N ILE A 14 14.28 9.65 -30.00
CA ILE A 14 15.44 10.54 -29.73
C ILE A 14 15.67 11.59 -30.84
N ALA A 15 15.06 11.46 -32.00
CA ALA A 15 15.41 12.27 -33.19
C ALA A 15 14.55 13.54 -33.43
N SER A 16 13.63 13.92 -32.52
CA SER A 16 12.76 15.10 -32.70
C SER A 16 13.00 16.26 -31.75
N LEU A 17 14.16 16.31 -31.08
CA LEU A 17 14.50 17.35 -30.11
C LEU A 17 15.50 18.37 -30.67
N SER A 18 15.04 19.23 -31.57
CA SER A 18 15.73 20.52 -31.81
C SER A 18 14.75 21.59 -32.28
N ALA A 19 14.65 22.59 -31.45
CA ALA A 19 14.22 23.98 -31.63
C ALA A 19 12.99 24.44 -30.85
N THR A 20 13.21 25.34 -30.00
CA THR A 20 12.85 26.73 -29.82
C THR A 20 12.11 27.12 -28.57
N ALA A 21 12.74 28.10 -27.89
CA ALA A 21 12.22 29.24 -27.14
C ALA A 21 11.19 29.06 -26.03
N ALA A 22 11.69 29.34 -24.84
CA ALA A 22 10.97 29.50 -23.60
C ALA A 22 9.85 30.55 -23.68
N LEU A 23 8.64 30.08 -23.39
CA LEU A 23 7.60 30.91 -22.79
C LEU A 23 7.33 30.27 -21.43
N ALA A 24 7.38 31.08 -20.36
CA ALA A 24 7.12 30.64 -19.01
C ALA A 24 5.72 30.00 -18.93
N ALA A 25 5.67 28.69 -18.68
CA ALA A 25 4.45 27.99 -18.36
C ALA A 25 4.07 28.23 -16.89
N PRO A 26 2.78 28.16 -16.50
CA PRO A 26 2.40 28.17 -15.10
C PRO A 26 3.13 27.02 -14.37
N GLN A 27 3.75 27.37 -13.28
CA GLN A 27 4.50 26.46 -12.42
C GLN A 27 3.50 25.52 -11.73
N ASP A 28 3.39 24.29 -12.20
CA ASP A 28 2.80 23.19 -11.41
C ASP A 28 3.94 22.63 -10.54
N ASP A 29 4.13 23.28 -9.39
CA ASP A 29 5.27 23.06 -8.52
C ASP A 29 5.01 21.82 -7.65
N THR A 30 5.35 20.62 -8.17
CA THR A 30 5.21 19.36 -7.43
C THR A 30 6.01 19.37 -6.13
N GLN A 31 7.04 20.20 -6.01
CA GLN A 31 7.85 20.33 -4.80
C GLN A 31 7.15 21.19 -3.73
N ASP A 32 6.28 22.11 -4.14
CA ASP A 32 5.43 22.90 -3.23
C ASP A 32 4.19 22.16 -2.74
N THR A 33 3.95 20.92 -3.22
CA THR A 33 2.81 20.11 -2.75
C THR A 33 2.92 19.85 -1.25
N MET A 34 1.83 20.14 -0.53
CA MET A 34 1.77 19.96 0.92
C MET A 34 1.51 18.49 1.28
N VAL A 35 2.28 17.96 2.22
CA VAL A 35 2.19 16.60 2.75
C VAL A 35 2.12 16.59 4.27
N VAL A 36 1.62 15.51 4.84
CA VAL A 36 1.47 15.37 6.29
C VAL A 36 2.05 14.07 6.84
N THR A 37 2.17 13.03 6.02
CA THR A 37 2.49 11.67 6.50
C THR A 37 3.92 11.53 7.03
N ALA A 38 4.85 12.32 6.50
CA ALA A 38 6.27 12.19 6.87
C ALA A 38 6.62 12.80 8.23
N SER A 39 5.85 13.76 8.71
CA SER A 39 6.14 14.52 9.94
C SER A 39 4.94 14.59 10.90
N GLY A 40 3.75 14.24 10.41
CA GLY A 40 2.50 14.39 11.17
C GLY A 40 1.92 15.81 11.14
N PHE A 41 2.56 16.75 10.46
CA PHE A 41 2.07 18.11 10.21
C PHE A 41 2.27 18.51 8.73
N GLN A 42 1.55 19.53 8.29
CA GLN A 42 1.64 19.99 6.90
C GLN A 42 2.97 20.67 6.61
N GLN A 43 3.65 20.19 5.58
CA GLN A 43 4.88 20.77 5.07
C GLN A 43 5.01 20.50 3.57
N LYS A 44 5.89 21.23 2.88
CA LYS A 44 6.18 20.97 1.46
C LYS A 44 6.94 19.66 1.28
N ILE A 45 6.75 19.00 0.15
CA ILE A 45 7.50 17.77 -0.18
C ILE A 45 9.01 18.00 -0.09
N GLN A 46 9.49 19.13 -0.59
CA GLN A 46 10.93 19.45 -0.57
C GLN A 46 11.50 19.55 0.85
N ASP A 47 10.70 20.03 1.83
CA ASP A 47 11.10 20.21 3.22
C ASP A 47 10.89 18.93 4.05
N SER A 48 10.16 17.97 3.50
CA SER A 48 9.80 16.74 4.19
C SER A 48 11.02 15.86 4.46
N ALA A 49 11.19 15.47 5.72
CA ALA A 49 12.27 14.61 6.20
C ALA A 49 12.06 13.14 5.84
N ALA A 50 11.72 12.84 4.59
CA ALA A 50 11.53 11.50 4.05
C ALA A 50 11.54 11.50 2.51
N SER A 51 11.71 10.30 1.93
CA SER A 51 11.41 10.04 0.52
C SER A 51 9.90 9.87 0.36
N ILE A 52 9.21 10.88 -0.14
CA ILE A 52 7.75 10.91 -0.28
C ILE A 52 7.33 11.15 -1.73
N SER A 53 6.21 10.54 -2.12
CA SER A 53 5.52 10.80 -3.38
C SER A 53 4.06 11.08 -3.11
N VAL A 54 3.45 11.93 -3.92
CA VAL A 54 2.03 12.30 -3.83
C VAL A 54 1.33 12.05 -5.15
N ILE A 55 0.14 11.46 -5.07
CA ILE A 55 -0.80 11.37 -6.19
C ILE A 55 -1.92 12.36 -5.87
N PRO A 56 -1.95 13.53 -6.52
CA PRO A 56 -2.92 14.58 -6.22
C PRO A 56 -4.28 14.30 -6.85
N ARG A 57 -5.32 15.00 -6.38
CA ARG A 57 -6.70 14.89 -6.86
C ARG A 57 -6.81 15.02 -8.38
N GLN A 58 -6.14 15.99 -8.98
CA GLN A 58 -6.16 16.21 -10.42
C GLN A 58 -5.72 14.96 -11.20
N GLN A 59 -4.65 14.29 -10.77
CA GLN A 59 -4.20 13.05 -11.41
C GLN A 59 -5.21 11.91 -11.24
N ILE A 60 -5.93 11.87 -10.11
CA ILE A 60 -6.99 10.88 -9.87
C ILE A 60 -8.16 11.12 -10.83
N GLU A 61 -8.53 12.37 -11.06
CA GLU A 61 -9.65 12.74 -11.95
C GLU A 61 -9.33 12.52 -13.43
N ASP A 62 -8.10 12.78 -13.85
CA ASP A 62 -7.70 12.67 -15.26
C ASP A 62 -7.46 11.22 -15.71
N LYS A 63 -7.10 10.35 -14.78
CA LYS A 63 -6.72 8.96 -15.09
C LYS A 63 -7.70 7.99 -14.46
N ALA A 64 -8.60 7.44 -15.18
CA ALA A 64 -9.62 6.48 -14.71
C ALA A 64 -9.00 5.28 -13.94
N TYR A 65 -8.40 5.55 -12.78
CA TYR A 65 -7.87 4.53 -11.87
C TYR A 65 -9.02 3.70 -11.31
N ARG A 66 -8.88 2.40 -11.39
CA ARG A 66 -9.85 1.46 -10.84
C ARG A 66 -9.92 1.54 -9.31
N ASP A 67 -8.77 1.63 -8.69
CA ASP A 67 -8.59 1.70 -7.24
C ASP A 67 -7.23 2.32 -6.87
N VAL A 68 -6.95 2.42 -5.58
CA VAL A 68 -5.68 2.96 -5.06
C VAL A 68 -4.47 2.16 -5.57
N THR A 69 -4.59 0.85 -5.77
CA THR A 69 -3.45 0.04 -6.26
C THR A 69 -3.08 0.37 -7.71
N ASP A 70 -4.04 0.74 -8.53
CA ASP A 70 -3.79 1.21 -9.90
C ASP A 70 -2.99 2.53 -9.90
N ALA A 71 -3.36 3.46 -9.02
CA ALA A 71 -2.68 4.74 -8.86
C ALA A 71 -1.22 4.57 -8.37
N LEU A 72 -0.98 3.58 -7.52
CA LEU A 72 0.34 3.31 -6.95
C LEU A 72 1.35 2.68 -7.93
N LYS A 73 0.91 2.14 -9.07
CA LYS A 73 1.80 1.51 -10.06
C LYS A 73 2.86 2.45 -10.64
N ASP A 74 2.59 3.74 -10.64
CA ASP A 74 3.48 4.77 -11.19
C ASP A 74 4.43 5.38 -10.15
N VAL A 75 4.32 4.97 -8.88
CA VAL A 75 5.14 5.50 -7.78
C VAL A 75 6.50 4.79 -7.75
N PRO A 76 7.63 5.52 -7.69
CA PRO A 76 8.95 4.92 -7.60
C PRO A 76 9.09 4.07 -6.33
N GLY A 77 9.81 2.95 -6.42
CA GLY A 77 10.03 2.05 -5.29
C GLY A 77 8.82 1.22 -4.86
N VAL A 78 7.65 1.42 -5.47
CA VAL A 78 6.42 0.69 -5.16
C VAL A 78 6.17 -0.39 -6.21
N VAL A 79 5.91 -1.61 -5.74
CA VAL A 79 5.53 -2.75 -6.58
C VAL A 79 4.17 -3.26 -6.11
N VAL A 80 3.20 -3.22 -7.01
CA VAL A 80 1.95 -3.96 -6.81
C VAL A 80 2.20 -5.38 -7.29
N THR A 81 2.34 -6.30 -6.35
CA THR A 81 2.56 -7.73 -6.59
C THR A 81 1.25 -8.50 -6.53
N GLY A 82 1.29 -9.72 -7.06
CA GLY A 82 0.07 -10.50 -7.20
C GLY A 82 -0.80 -9.96 -8.32
N GLY A 83 -1.90 -10.57 -8.51
CA GLY A 83 -2.88 -10.22 -9.50
C GLY A 83 -4.18 -10.86 -9.09
N ALA A 84 -5.20 -10.72 -9.90
CA ALA A 84 -6.45 -11.35 -9.62
C ALA A 84 -7.02 -10.93 -8.26
N SER A 85 -7.22 -11.90 -7.41
CA SER A 85 -7.91 -11.73 -6.13
C SER A 85 -7.02 -11.21 -5.01
N SER A 86 -5.72 -11.07 -5.24
CA SER A 86 -4.76 -10.88 -4.16
C SER A 86 -3.60 -9.97 -4.55
N SER A 87 -3.94 -8.72 -4.87
CA SER A 87 -2.92 -7.69 -5.06
C SER A 87 -2.32 -7.27 -3.72
N ASP A 88 -1.01 -7.15 -3.68
CA ASP A 88 -0.25 -6.68 -2.53
C ASP A 88 0.64 -5.50 -2.91
N ILE A 89 0.93 -4.64 -1.95
CA ILE A 89 1.75 -3.46 -2.17
C ILE A 89 3.05 -3.64 -1.40
N SER A 90 4.16 -3.71 -2.14
CA SER A 90 5.52 -3.79 -1.58
C SER A 90 6.27 -2.50 -1.83
N ILE A 91 7.03 -2.03 -0.86
CA ILE A 91 7.84 -0.82 -0.95
C ILE A 91 9.31 -1.20 -0.78
N ARG A 92 10.18 -0.79 -1.71
CA ARG A 92 11.64 -1.00 -1.67
C ARG A 92 12.05 -2.44 -1.42
N GLY A 93 11.31 -3.41 -1.97
CA GLY A 93 11.60 -4.84 -1.79
C GLY A 93 11.10 -5.45 -0.49
N MET A 94 10.50 -4.68 0.40
CA MET A 94 9.83 -5.18 1.59
C MET A 94 8.41 -5.65 1.23
N SER A 95 8.02 -6.84 1.68
CA SER A 95 6.68 -7.37 1.38
C SER A 95 5.59 -6.52 2.04
N SER A 96 4.35 -6.70 1.57
CA SER A 96 3.19 -5.92 2.00
C SER A 96 2.93 -5.92 3.51
N LYS A 97 3.33 -6.97 4.23
CA LYS A 97 3.20 -7.02 5.69
C LYS A 97 4.04 -5.97 6.43
N TYR A 98 4.98 -5.33 5.75
CA TYR A 98 5.81 -4.23 6.25
C TYR A 98 5.40 -2.86 5.71
N THR A 99 4.31 -2.82 4.96
CA THR A 99 3.70 -1.58 4.45
C THR A 99 2.48 -1.24 5.30
N LEU A 100 2.53 -0.10 5.97
CA LEU A 100 1.41 0.40 6.74
C LEU A 100 0.46 1.18 5.83
N ILE A 101 -0.82 0.85 5.89
CA ILE A 101 -1.88 1.56 5.16
C ILE A 101 -2.70 2.38 6.16
N LEU A 102 -2.88 3.65 5.85
CA LEU A 102 -3.66 4.61 6.63
C LEU A 102 -4.77 5.23 5.77
N VAL A 103 -5.86 5.61 6.42
CA VAL A 103 -6.89 6.51 5.88
C VAL A 103 -7.02 7.67 6.87
N ASP A 104 -6.74 8.89 6.41
CA ASP A 104 -6.69 10.10 7.25
C ASP A 104 -5.84 9.91 8.51
N GLY A 105 -4.67 9.28 8.37
CA GLY A 105 -3.75 8.99 9.47
C GLY A 105 -4.15 7.83 10.40
N LYS A 106 -5.31 7.21 10.18
CA LYS A 106 -5.82 6.08 10.98
C LYS A 106 -5.53 4.75 10.29
N ARG A 107 -5.05 3.76 11.05
CA ARG A 107 -4.65 2.45 10.53
C ARG A 107 -5.83 1.67 9.95
N VAL A 108 -5.58 1.00 8.83
CA VAL A 108 -6.43 -0.05 8.28
C VAL A 108 -5.73 -1.38 8.54
N ASP A 109 -6.25 -2.16 9.50
CA ASP A 109 -5.61 -3.40 9.95
C ASP A 109 -6.58 -4.57 9.91
N THR A 110 -6.48 -5.38 8.87
CA THR A 110 -7.42 -6.45 8.57
C THR A 110 -6.79 -7.83 8.50
N ARG A 111 -5.46 -7.92 8.68
CA ARG A 111 -4.71 -9.18 8.48
C ARG A 111 -5.14 -10.30 9.42
N GLY A 112 -5.66 -9.97 10.60
CA GLY A 112 -6.12 -10.94 11.60
C GLY A 112 -7.21 -11.88 11.13
N THR A 113 -8.06 -11.48 10.18
CA THR A 113 -9.18 -12.30 9.68
C THR A 113 -8.86 -13.16 8.46
N ARG A 114 -7.61 -13.18 8.02
CA ARG A 114 -7.16 -14.08 6.96
C ARG A 114 -6.84 -15.46 7.54
N PRO A 115 -7.09 -16.54 6.80
CA PRO A 115 -6.74 -17.89 7.22
C PRO A 115 -5.25 -18.03 7.55
N ASN A 116 -4.42 -17.34 6.80
CA ASN A 116 -3.00 -17.17 7.05
C ASN A 116 -2.68 -15.69 6.95
N SER A 117 -2.12 -15.11 8.01
CA SER A 117 -1.77 -13.69 8.06
C SER A 117 -0.74 -13.25 7.00
N ASP A 118 -0.05 -14.22 6.38
CA ASP A 118 0.90 -13.96 5.29
C ASP A 118 0.23 -13.96 3.90
N ASN A 119 -1.06 -14.28 3.80
CA ASN A 119 -1.77 -14.21 2.52
C ASN A 119 -1.97 -12.76 2.07
N ALA A 120 -1.83 -12.56 0.76
CA ALA A 120 -2.03 -11.28 0.13
C ALA A 120 -3.49 -10.76 0.19
N GLY A 121 -3.64 -9.57 0.20
CA GLY A 121 -4.50 -8.48 0.05
C GLY A 121 -5.99 -8.55 -0.05
N ILE A 122 -6.64 -8.31 1.07
CA ILE A 122 -8.00 -7.81 1.09
C ILE A 122 -8.06 -6.32 1.49
N GLU A 123 -6.94 -5.75 1.93
CA GLU A 123 -6.86 -4.39 2.46
C GLU A 123 -7.26 -3.35 1.42
N GLN A 124 -6.93 -3.56 0.15
CA GLN A 124 -7.27 -2.62 -0.93
C GLN A 124 -8.79 -2.40 -1.04
N GLY A 125 -9.58 -3.44 -0.77
CA GLY A 125 -11.04 -3.35 -0.78
C GLY A 125 -11.63 -2.62 0.45
N TRP A 126 -10.78 -2.21 1.40
CA TRP A 126 -11.19 -1.41 2.56
C TRP A 126 -10.90 0.08 2.40
N LEU A 127 -10.23 0.46 1.31
CA LEU A 127 -9.88 1.85 1.06
C LEU A 127 -11.08 2.64 0.53
N PRO A 128 -11.10 3.97 0.74
CA PRO A 128 -12.16 4.82 0.20
C PRO A 128 -12.22 4.73 -1.33
N PRO A 129 -13.41 4.92 -1.95
CA PRO A 129 -13.53 5.06 -3.38
C PRO A 129 -12.76 6.29 -3.88
N MET A 130 -12.26 6.24 -5.13
CA MET A 130 -11.44 7.29 -5.71
C MET A 130 -12.08 8.67 -5.64
N GLU A 131 -13.41 8.75 -5.74
CA GLU A 131 -14.16 10.00 -5.64
C GLU A 131 -14.09 10.68 -4.26
N ALA A 132 -13.83 9.92 -3.21
CA ALA A 132 -13.68 10.43 -1.85
C ALA A 132 -12.24 10.86 -1.50
N ILE A 133 -11.26 10.57 -2.38
CA ILE A 133 -9.85 10.78 -2.11
C ILE A 133 -9.41 12.17 -2.59
N GLU A 134 -8.75 12.91 -1.72
CA GLU A 134 -8.09 14.18 -2.04
C GLU A 134 -6.70 13.95 -2.62
N ARG A 135 -5.92 13.08 -1.99
CA ARG A 135 -4.59 12.69 -2.44
C ARG A 135 -4.14 11.40 -1.78
N ILE A 136 -3.14 10.77 -2.36
CA ILE A 136 -2.48 9.61 -1.76
C ILE A 136 -1.02 9.98 -1.52
N GLU A 137 -0.57 9.86 -0.27
CA GLU A 137 0.82 10.10 0.13
C GLU A 137 1.52 8.76 0.34
N VAL A 138 2.70 8.59 -0.24
CA VAL A 138 3.51 7.38 -0.14
C VAL A 138 4.87 7.73 0.42
N VAL A 139 5.13 7.37 1.66
CA VAL A 139 6.43 7.50 2.30
C VAL A 139 7.18 6.19 2.16
N ARG A 140 8.40 6.24 1.64
CA ARG A 140 9.27 5.09 1.45
C ARG A 140 10.36 5.07 2.53
N GLY A 141 10.58 3.90 3.10
CA GLY A 141 11.47 3.70 4.24
C GLY A 141 10.74 3.68 5.58
N PRO A 142 11.44 3.29 6.66
CA PRO A 142 10.83 3.11 7.97
C PRO A 142 10.25 4.40 8.56
N MET A 143 9.03 4.31 9.04
CA MET A 143 8.31 5.38 9.75
C MET A 143 7.83 4.92 11.14
N SER A 144 8.48 3.93 11.73
CA SER A 144 8.10 3.40 13.04
C SER A 144 8.26 4.40 14.19
N SER A 145 9.08 5.44 14.02
CA SER A 145 9.18 6.55 14.98
C SER A 145 7.89 7.33 15.18
N LEU A 146 7.03 7.41 14.16
CA LEU A 146 5.71 8.05 14.27
C LEU A 146 4.57 7.03 14.38
N TYR A 147 4.60 5.98 13.56
CA TYR A 147 3.47 5.07 13.39
C TYR A 147 3.61 3.73 14.09
N GLY A 148 4.79 3.42 14.65
CA GLY A 148 5.03 2.17 15.37
C GLY A 148 5.16 0.95 14.48
N SER A 149 4.67 -0.20 14.96
CA SER A 149 4.75 -1.49 14.26
C SER A 149 4.17 -1.43 12.85
N ASP A 150 4.74 -2.22 11.94
CA ASP A 150 4.34 -2.45 10.54
C ASP A 150 4.79 -1.37 9.53
N ALA A 151 5.28 -0.20 9.98
CA ALA A 151 5.80 0.85 9.12
C ALA A 151 7.31 0.68 8.83
N MET A 152 7.74 -0.53 8.47
CA MET A 152 9.16 -0.83 8.20
C MET A 152 9.58 -0.56 6.75
N GLY A 153 8.72 -0.87 5.79
CA GLY A 153 8.97 -0.65 4.36
C GLY A 153 8.51 0.73 3.91
N GLY A 154 7.46 1.24 4.54
CA GLY A 154 6.87 2.53 4.25
C GLY A 154 5.44 2.67 4.74
N VAL A 155 4.86 3.82 4.42
CA VAL A 155 3.48 4.18 4.77
C VAL A 155 2.75 4.68 3.53
N ILE A 156 1.55 4.19 3.32
CA ILE A 156 0.60 4.72 2.33
C ILE A 156 -0.54 5.36 3.11
N ASN A 157 -0.72 6.65 2.95
CA ASN A 157 -1.78 7.39 3.61
C ASN A 157 -2.76 7.94 2.56
N VAL A 158 -3.97 7.44 2.58
CA VAL A 158 -5.06 7.89 1.73
C VAL A 158 -5.77 9.03 2.44
N ILE A 159 -5.57 10.25 1.96
CA ILE A 159 -6.19 11.46 2.51
C ILE A 159 -7.53 11.68 1.81
N THR A 160 -8.60 11.72 2.57
CA THR A 160 -9.94 11.97 2.05
C THR A 160 -10.25 13.46 1.93
N ARG A 161 -11.20 13.79 1.04
CA ARG A 161 -11.69 15.16 0.86
C ARG A 161 -12.33 15.66 2.15
N LYS A 162 -12.08 16.92 2.50
CA LYS A 162 -12.62 17.53 3.72
C LYS A 162 -14.13 17.80 3.61
N THR A 163 -14.81 17.82 4.74
CA THR A 163 -16.22 18.18 4.84
C THR A 163 -16.44 19.63 4.41
N SER A 164 -17.37 19.88 3.49
CA SER A 164 -17.79 21.21 3.10
C SER A 164 -18.68 21.83 4.18
N ARG A 165 -18.43 23.07 4.51
CA ARG A 165 -19.16 23.79 5.58
C ARG A 165 -20.17 24.79 5.05
N THR A 166 -20.08 25.19 3.78
CA THR A 166 -20.81 26.31 3.21
C THR A 166 -21.74 25.93 2.08
N GLU A 167 -21.39 24.90 1.33
CA GLU A 167 -22.15 24.48 0.14
C GLU A 167 -22.20 22.97 0.00
N TRP A 168 -23.27 22.47 -0.61
CA TRP A 168 -23.35 21.08 -1.01
C TRP A 168 -22.59 20.88 -2.31
N LYS A 169 -21.76 19.85 -2.34
CA LYS A 169 -21.06 19.39 -3.53
C LYS A 169 -20.90 17.88 -3.49
N GLY A 170 -20.86 17.29 -4.65
CA GLY A 170 -20.72 15.86 -4.76
C GLY A 170 -20.33 15.41 -6.13
N SER A 171 -20.09 14.12 -6.26
CA SER A 171 -19.81 13.44 -7.51
C SER A 171 -20.44 12.07 -7.54
N LEU A 172 -20.91 11.68 -8.70
CA LEU A 172 -21.37 10.33 -9.01
C LEU A 172 -20.54 9.83 -10.20
N HIS A 173 -19.78 8.77 -9.98
CA HIS A 173 -18.94 8.13 -10.98
C HIS A 173 -19.44 6.73 -11.28
N GLY A 174 -19.45 6.35 -12.56
CA GLY A 174 -19.69 4.98 -12.99
C GLY A 174 -18.71 4.59 -14.09
N ASP A 175 -18.13 3.39 -14.02
CA ASP A 175 -17.25 2.88 -15.04
C ASP A 175 -17.48 1.39 -15.33
N ALA A 176 -17.12 1.01 -16.55
CA ALA A 176 -17.10 -0.35 -17.02
C ALA A 176 -15.73 -0.68 -17.61
N THR A 177 -15.11 -1.75 -17.17
CA THR A 177 -13.90 -2.32 -17.77
C THR A 177 -14.27 -3.62 -18.47
N LEU A 178 -14.11 -3.64 -19.78
CA LEU A 178 -14.42 -4.76 -20.65
C LEU A 178 -13.14 -5.45 -21.08
N GLN A 179 -13.05 -6.75 -20.85
CA GLN A 179 -11.91 -7.57 -21.23
C GLN A 179 -11.99 -7.98 -22.71
N GLU A 180 -10.88 -7.88 -23.44
CA GLU A 180 -10.81 -8.42 -24.79
C GLU A 180 -10.82 -9.95 -24.78
N ASN A 181 -10.09 -10.56 -23.83
CA ASN A 181 -10.14 -12.00 -23.61
C ASN A 181 -11.48 -12.38 -22.94
N ARG A 182 -12.30 -13.19 -23.61
CA ARG A 182 -13.61 -13.64 -23.12
C ARG A 182 -13.56 -14.62 -21.94
N ASP A 183 -12.37 -15.11 -21.59
CA ASP A 183 -12.16 -15.92 -20.39
C ASP A 183 -11.80 -15.07 -19.16
N SER A 184 -11.52 -13.78 -19.35
CA SER A 184 -11.33 -12.82 -18.28
C SER A 184 -12.64 -12.10 -17.92
N GLY A 185 -12.84 -11.85 -16.64
CA GLY A 185 -14.07 -11.23 -16.11
C GLY A 185 -14.13 -9.72 -16.29
N ASP A 186 -15.25 -9.22 -16.78
CA ASP A 186 -15.52 -7.78 -16.86
C ASP A 186 -15.77 -7.19 -15.46
N LEU A 187 -15.42 -5.91 -15.30
CA LEU A 187 -15.60 -5.14 -14.06
C LEU A 187 -16.58 -3.98 -14.30
N PHE A 188 -17.53 -3.82 -13.40
CA PHE A 188 -18.46 -2.69 -13.34
C PHE A 188 -18.39 -2.08 -11.93
N GLN A 189 -18.29 -0.75 -11.86
CA GLN A 189 -18.32 -0.08 -10.56
C GLN A 189 -19.03 1.28 -10.61
N THR A 190 -19.54 1.67 -9.47
CA THR A 190 -20.18 2.96 -9.24
C THR A 190 -19.69 3.51 -7.91
N ASN A 191 -19.24 4.75 -7.92
CA ASN A 191 -18.74 5.47 -6.76
C ASN A 191 -19.60 6.73 -6.57
N ALA A 192 -19.88 7.07 -5.32
CA ALA A 192 -20.58 8.30 -4.98
C ALA A 192 -19.85 9.02 -3.85
N TYR A 193 -19.85 10.33 -3.92
CA TYR A 193 -19.37 11.23 -2.87
C TYR A 193 -20.30 12.43 -2.76
N ALA A 194 -20.64 12.83 -1.55
CA ALA A 194 -21.36 14.07 -1.30
C ALA A 194 -20.91 14.69 0.02
N SER A 195 -20.85 16.00 0.07
CA SER A 195 -20.49 16.74 1.28
C SER A 195 -21.17 18.10 1.32
N GLY A 196 -21.64 18.50 2.50
CA GLY A 196 -22.29 19.79 2.68
C GLY A 196 -22.65 20.09 4.12
N PRO A 197 -23.13 21.31 4.41
CA PRO A 197 -23.57 21.70 5.74
C PRO A 197 -24.93 21.08 6.10
N LEU A 198 -25.05 20.53 7.30
CA LEU A 198 -26.33 20.27 7.96
C LEU A 198 -26.78 21.49 8.76
N ILE A 199 -25.82 22.18 9.38
CA ILE A 199 -25.97 23.49 10.01
C ILE A 199 -24.77 24.30 9.55
N GLU A 200 -25.04 25.35 8.78
CA GLU A 200 -23.98 26.18 8.18
C GLU A 200 -22.98 26.68 9.22
N GLY A 201 -21.69 26.51 8.94
CA GLY A 201 -20.60 26.90 9.81
C GLY A 201 -20.39 26.05 11.06
N LEU A 202 -21.37 25.22 11.47
CA LEU A 202 -21.30 24.46 12.71
C LEU A 202 -21.20 22.94 12.49
N LEU A 203 -22.09 22.36 11.69
CA LEU A 203 -22.16 20.92 11.49
C LEU A 203 -22.23 20.59 10.01
N GLY A 204 -21.23 19.90 9.51
CA GLY A 204 -21.19 19.36 8.15
C GLY A 204 -21.27 17.84 8.14
N VAL A 205 -21.56 17.31 6.96
CA VAL A 205 -21.51 15.87 6.70
C VAL A 205 -20.81 15.60 5.37
N ARG A 206 -20.05 14.54 5.33
CA ARG A 206 -19.56 13.94 4.08
C ARG A 206 -19.92 12.46 4.07
N VAL A 207 -20.35 11.98 2.91
CA VAL A 207 -20.69 10.58 2.69
C VAL A 207 -20.03 10.09 1.42
N ASN A 208 -19.62 8.84 1.40
CA ASN A 208 -19.15 8.18 0.21
C ASN A 208 -19.63 6.73 0.16
N GLY A 209 -19.64 6.16 -1.05
CA GLY A 209 -20.03 4.78 -1.25
C GLY A 209 -19.44 4.20 -2.52
N LEU A 210 -19.27 2.87 -2.52
CA LEU A 210 -18.78 2.07 -3.63
C LEU A 210 -19.67 0.86 -3.83
N LEU A 211 -20.05 0.61 -5.06
CA LEU A 211 -20.58 -0.66 -5.55
C LEU A 211 -19.70 -1.14 -6.69
N SER A 212 -19.10 -2.32 -6.55
CA SER A 212 -18.22 -2.89 -7.56
C SER A 212 -18.52 -4.38 -7.76
N ARG A 213 -18.50 -4.82 -9.00
CA ARG A 213 -18.65 -6.23 -9.37
C ARG A 213 -17.66 -6.60 -10.47
N CYS A 214 -16.78 -7.54 -10.18
CA CYS A 214 -15.90 -8.20 -11.13
C CYS A 214 -16.40 -9.63 -11.37
N ALA A 215 -16.58 -10.03 -12.62
CA ALA A 215 -16.95 -11.39 -12.96
C ALA A 215 -15.76 -12.34 -12.76
N GLU A 216 -16.04 -13.64 -12.52
CA GLU A 216 -15.01 -14.65 -12.34
C GLU A 216 -14.34 -14.99 -13.67
N ASP A 217 -13.01 -15.07 -13.69
CA ASP A 217 -12.24 -15.59 -14.82
C ASP A 217 -12.53 -17.09 -15.05
N LYS A 218 -12.43 -17.51 -16.29
CA LYS A 218 -12.37 -18.93 -16.69
C LYS A 218 -10.92 -19.39 -16.91
N ILE A 219 -10.00 -18.75 -16.23
CA ILE A 219 -8.55 -18.98 -16.29
C ILE A 219 -8.10 -19.49 -14.93
N ALA A 220 -7.48 -20.66 -14.89
CA ALA A 220 -6.95 -21.23 -13.65
C ALA A 220 -5.91 -20.27 -13.02
N ASN A 221 -6.04 -20.04 -11.72
CA ASN A 221 -5.29 -19.02 -10.98
C ASN A 221 -5.51 -17.58 -11.49
N GLY A 222 -6.63 -17.33 -12.15
CA GLY A 222 -7.11 -16.02 -12.56
C GLY A 222 -7.91 -15.30 -11.46
N TYR A 223 -8.68 -14.27 -11.86
CA TYR A 223 -9.47 -13.47 -10.95
C TYR A 223 -10.72 -14.22 -10.49
N ASN A 224 -10.94 -14.28 -9.18
CA ASN A 224 -12.20 -14.79 -8.62
C ASN A 224 -13.35 -13.77 -8.85
N GLU A 225 -14.59 -14.21 -8.73
CA GLU A 225 -15.71 -13.26 -8.65
C GLU A 225 -15.53 -12.38 -7.43
N GLN A 226 -15.68 -11.06 -7.61
CA GLN A 226 -15.64 -10.10 -6.52
C GLN A 226 -16.85 -9.19 -6.57
N ARG A 227 -17.45 -8.98 -5.39
CA ARG A 227 -18.50 -7.97 -5.19
C ARG A 227 -18.10 -7.16 -3.99
N MET A 228 -17.88 -5.86 -4.19
CA MET A 228 -17.53 -4.94 -3.12
C MET A 228 -18.64 -3.93 -2.93
N ARG A 229 -18.98 -3.67 -1.69
CA ARG A 229 -19.97 -2.68 -1.27
C ARG A 229 -19.42 -1.95 -0.07
N SER A 230 -19.35 -0.64 -0.13
CA SER A 230 -18.92 0.15 1.02
C SER A 230 -19.70 1.44 1.14
N GLY A 231 -19.80 1.93 2.34
CA GLY A 231 -20.35 3.23 2.66
C GLY A 231 -19.70 3.79 3.91
N THR A 232 -19.38 5.07 3.90
CA THR A 232 -18.81 5.80 5.02
C THR A 232 -19.51 7.15 5.15
N ALA A 233 -19.81 7.53 6.38
CA ALA A 233 -20.32 8.86 6.73
C ALA A 233 -19.40 9.47 7.80
N VAL A 234 -19.08 10.75 7.63
CA VAL A 234 -18.34 11.54 8.62
C VAL A 234 -19.14 12.80 8.92
N PHE A 235 -19.40 13.03 10.20
CA PHE A 235 -20.03 14.23 10.71
C PHE A 235 -18.96 15.11 11.33
N THR A 236 -18.81 16.32 10.81
CA THR A 236 -17.80 17.29 11.27
C THR A 236 -18.48 18.41 12.04
N LEU A 237 -18.23 18.47 13.34
CA LEU A 237 -18.71 19.52 14.24
C LEU A 237 -17.59 20.53 14.49
N THR A 238 -17.86 21.80 14.25
CA THR A 238 -16.91 22.91 14.42
C THR A 238 -17.54 23.96 15.35
N PRO A 239 -17.50 23.73 16.68
CA PRO A 239 -18.18 24.63 17.64
C PRO A 239 -17.53 26.02 17.69
N ASP A 240 -16.25 26.12 17.35
CA ASP A 240 -15.47 27.36 17.28
C ASP A 240 -14.30 27.19 16.29
N GLU A 241 -13.49 28.23 16.08
CA GLU A 241 -12.34 28.22 15.17
C GLU A 241 -11.18 27.36 15.64
N LYS A 242 -11.14 27.00 16.93
CA LYS A 242 -10.04 26.25 17.54
C LYS A 242 -10.31 24.75 17.63
N ASN A 243 -11.57 24.31 17.50
CA ASN A 243 -11.97 22.92 17.74
C ASN A 243 -12.78 22.37 16.59
N GLU A 244 -12.38 21.21 16.11
CA GLU A 244 -13.07 20.42 15.10
C GLU A 244 -13.18 18.97 15.59
N PHE A 245 -14.38 18.38 15.51
CA PHE A 245 -14.66 17.01 15.88
C PHE A 245 -15.21 16.26 14.67
N ASP A 246 -14.56 15.17 14.28
CA ASP A 246 -15.06 14.25 13.26
C ASP A 246 -15.57 12.97 13.91
N PHE A 247 -16.83 12.66 13.70
CA PHE A 247 -17.40 11.34 14.00
C PHE A 247 -17.58 10.57 12.71
N GLU A 248 -16.87 9.46 12.58
CA GLU A 248 -16.89 8.59 11.40
C GLU A 248 -17.55 7.25 11.71
N ILE A 249 -18.40 6.79 10.80
CA ILE A 249 -18.92 5.42 10.75
C ILE A 249 -18.80 4.89 9.33
N GLY A 250 -18.19 3.71 9.18
CA GLY A 250 -18.02 3.07 7.87
C GLY A 250 -18.34 1.57 7.94
N ARG A 251 -18.88 1.05 6.83
CA ARG A 251 -19.06 -0.38 6.63
C ARG A 251 -18.69 -0.79 5.22
N SER A 252 -17.91 -1.88 5.11
CA SER A 252 -17.49 -2.46 3.84
C SER A 252 -17.71 -3.97 3.85
N LEU A 253 -18.12 -4.50 2.71
CA LEU A 253 -18.36 -5.92 2.47
C LEU A 253 -17.62 -6.32 1.19
N GLN A 254 -16.92 -7.45 1.24
CA GLN A 254 -16.25 -8.06 0.09
C GLN A 254 -16.68 -9.52 0.00
N ASP A 255 -17.46 -9.84 -1.03
CA ASP A 255 -17.74 -11.23 -1.41
C ASP A 255 -16.70 -11.66 -2.44
N ARG A 256 -16.04 -12.79 -2.21
CA ARG A 256 -15.01 -13.37 -3.08
C ARG A 256 -15.32 -14.82 -3.32
N ASN A 257 -15.66 -15.19 -4.56
CA ASN A 257 -16.09 -16.53 -4.93
C ASN A 257 -15.16 -17.11 -5.99
N SER A 258 -14.74 -18.35 -5.78
CA SER A 258 -13.90 -19.09 -6.71
C SER A 258 -14.52 -20.43 -7.06
N THR A 259 -14.57 -20.75 -8.35
CA THR A 259 -15.18 -21.98 -8.87
C THR A 259 -14.08 -22.89 -9.44
N PRO A 260 -14.01 -24.18 -9.01
CA PRO A 260 -13.10 -25.16 -9.60
C PRO A 260 -13.31 -25.30 -11.12
N GLY A 261 -12.19 -25.34 -11.86
CA GLY A 261 -12.21 -25.35 -13.32
C GLY A 261 -12.46 -24.01 -13.98
N LYS A 262 -12.57 -22.92 -13.17
CA LYS A 262 -12.56 -21.53 -13.62
C LYS A 262 -11.36 -20.80 -13.01
N SER A 263 -11.58 -19.88 -12.05
CA SER A 263 -10.51 -19.11 -11.41
C SER A 263 -9.58 -19.97 -10.53
N VAL A 264 -9.95 -21.17 -10.17
CA VAL A 264 -9.08 -22.12 -9.49
C VAL A 264 -9.02 -23.44 -10.23
N VAL A 265 -7.90 -24.16 -10.09
CA VAL A 265 -7.73 -25.49 -10.68
C VAL A 265 -8.80 -26.45 -10.17
N ALA A 266 -9.29 -27.35 -11.05
CA ALA A 266 -10.30 -28.32 -10.67
C ALA A 266 -9.80 -29.34 -9.62
N GLU A 267 -8.51 -29.64 -9.66
CA GLU A 267 -7.84 -30.55 -8.74
C GLU A 267 -6.50 -29.99 -8.29
N ARG A 268 -6.17 -30.15 -7.03
CA ARG A 268 -4.86 -29.78 -6.46
C ARG A 268 -4.06 -31.02 -6.13
N CYS A 269 -2.82 -31.06 -6.59
CA CYS A 269 -1.89 -32.16 -6.35
C CYS A 269 -0.65 -31.68 -5.57
N SER A 270 -0.17 -32.51 -4.65
CA SER A 270 1.08 -32.27 -3.91
C SER A 270 1.70 -33.62 -3.54
N LYS A 271 2.96 -33.85 -3.95
CA LYS A 271 3.71 -35.10 -3.68
C LYS A 271 2.92 -36.36 -4.00
N GLY A 272 2.27 -36.40 -5.18
CA GLY A 272 1.50 -37.57 -5.65
C GLY A 272 0.11 -37.74 -5.01
N LYS A 273 -0.28 -36.92 -4.05
CA LYS A 273 -1.64 -36.85 -3.52
C LYS A 273 -2.42 -35.78 -4.29
N CYS A 274 -3.60 -36.14 -4.80
CA CYS A 274 -4.51 -35.20 -5.47
C CYS A 274 -5.86 -35.17 -4.77
N LYS A 275 -6.47 -33.99 -4.73
CA LYS A 275 -7.84 -33.82 -4.24
C LYS A 275 -8.60 -32.82 -5.13
N PRO A 276 -9.88 -33.08 -5.41
CA PRO A 276 -10.75 -32.11 -6.03
C PRO A 276 -10.76 -30.79 -5.23
N THR A 277 -10.69 -29.67 -5.93
CA THR A 277 -10.82 -28.35 -5.31
C THR A 277 -12.29 -28.07 -5.02
N SER A 278 -12.59 -27.56 -3.84
CA SER A 278 -13.94 -27.12 -3.50
C SER A 278 -14.17 -25.68 -3.95
N ARG A 279 -15.42 -25.33 -4.25
CA ARG A 279 -15.84 -23.94 -4.42
C ARG A 279 -15.54 -23.16 -3.13
N SER A 280 -14.98 -21.98 -3.26
CA SER A 280 -14.74 -21.06 -2.16
C SER A 280 -15.74 -19.90 -2.23
N GLU A 281 -16.37 -19.60 -1.10
CA GLU A 281 -17.25 -18.46 -0.91
C GLU A 281 -16.77 -17.74 0.35
N ASP A 282 -16.01 -16.65 0.16
CA ASP A 282 -15.42 -15.90 1.26
C ASP A 282 -16.08 -14.53 1.36
N LEU A 283 -16.80 -14.28 2.44
CA LEU A 283 -17.35 -12.98 2.81
C LEU A 283 -16.46 -12.34 3.87
N TYR A 284 -15.93 -11.17 3.54
CA TYR A 284 -15.25 -10.31 4.51
C TYR A 284 -16.11 -9.09 4.78
N THR A 285 -16.26 -8.74 6.05
CA THR A 285 -16.93 -7.51 6.45
C THR A 285 -16.01 -6.69 7.34
N ARG A 286 -16.01 -5.38 7.15
CA ARG A 286 -15.30 -4.43 8.01
C ARG A 286 -16.29 -3.34 8.45
N THR A 287 -16.29 -3.04 9.74
CA THR A 287 -16.99 -1.89 10.30
C THR A 287 -15.98 -1.06 11.08
N ASN A 288 -15.95 0.24 10.85
CA ASN A 288 -15.07 1.16 11.55
C ASN A 288 -15.87 2.30 12.16
N TYR A 289 -15.46 2.68 13.36
CA TYR A 289 -15.95 3.84 14.09
C TYR A 289 -14.74 4.66 14.51
N SER A 290 -14.81 5.97 14.39
CA SER A 290 -13.80 6.83 14.99
C SER A 290 -14.40 8.16 15.45
N LEU A 291 -13.83 8.69 16.52
CA LEU A 291 -14.03 10.06 16.96
C LEU A 291 -12.66 10.73 16.95
N THR A 292 -12.52 11.78 16.17
CA THR A 292 -11.29 12.57 16.04
C THR A 292 -11.53 13.98 16.53
N HIS A 293 -10.64 14.51 17.33
CA HIS A 293 -10.56 15.91 17.69
C HIS A 293 -9.32 16.54 17.08
N ASN A 294 -9.50 17.60 16.33
CA ASN A 294 -8.43 18.48 15.85
C ASN A 294 -8.54 19.81 16.60
N GLY A 295 -7.46 20.18 17.28
CA GLY A 295 -7.35 21.44 18.00
C GLY A 295 -6.34 22.36 17.34
N TYR A 296 -6.69 23.62 17.18
CA TYR A 296 -5.87 24.68 16.56
C TYR A 296 -5.65 25.78 17.59
N TYR A 297 -4.52 25.74 18.29
CA TYR A 297 -4.22 26.61 19.41
C TYR A 297 -3.05 27.53 19.10
N ASP A 298 -2.92 28.61 19.83
CA ASP A 298 -1.84 29.60 19.64
C ASP A 298 -0.44 29.01 19.90
N PHE A 299 -0.35 27.91 20.67
CA PHE A 299 0.89 27.19 20.94
C PHE A 299 1.20 26.08 19.93
N GLY A 300 0.24 25.74 19.07
CA GLY A 300 0.37 24.67 18.08
C GLY A 300 -0.92 23.86 17.88
N ASN A 301 -0.80 22.77 17.16
CA ASN A 301 -1.92 21.93 16.77
C ASN A 301 -1.97 20.62 17.58
N SER A 302 -3.16 20.09 17.77
CA SER A 302 -3.39 18.80 18.42
C SER A 302 -4.32 17.95 17.59
N THR A 303 -3.99 16.67 17.43
CA THR A 303 -4.90 15.68 16.84
C THR A 303 -4.98 14.47 17.76
N SER A 304 -6.19 14.15 18.21
CA SER A 304 -6.45 12.99 19.06
C SER A 304 -7.61 12.20 18.51
N TYR A 305 -7.51 10.86 18.50
CA TYR A 305 -8.62 10.03 18.07
C TYR A 305 -8.76 8.75 18.88
N VAL A 306 -9.99 8.26 18.93
CA VAL A 306 -10.32 6.87 19.28
C VAL A 306 -10.89 6.21 18.05
N GLN A 307 -10.34 5.08 17.66
CA GLN A 307 -10.80 4.26 16.56
C GLN A 307 -11.13 2.87 17.04
N ARG A 308 -12.24 2.31 16.55
CA ARG A 308 -12.53 0.89 16.67
C ARG A 308 -12.83 0.31 15.29
N GLU A 309 -12.08 -0.72 14.94
CA GLU A 309 -12.22 -1.49 13.72
C GLU A 309 -12.65 -2.92 14.07
N GLU A 310 -13.68 -3.40 13.39
CA GLU A 310 -14.19 -4.76 13.50
C GLU A 310 -14.16 -5.41 12.12
N THR A 311 -13.36 -6.44 11.95
CA THR A 311 -13.27 -7.22 10.72
C THR A 311 -13.77 -8.63 10.98
N ASN A 312 -14.58 -9.18 10.08
CA ASN A 312 -15.19 -10.49 10.25
C ASN A 312 -15.09 -11.30 8.95
N ASN A 313 -14.76 -12.57 9.10
CA ASN A 313 -14.81 -13.60 8.05
C ASN A 313 -15.69 -14.76 8.58
N PRO A 314 -17.02 -14.71 8.34
CA PRO A 314 -17.94 -15.72 8.88
C PRO A 314 -17.66 -17.14 8.36
N GLY A 315 -17.27 -17.28 7.09
CA GLY A 315 -16.95 -18.57 6.47
C GLY A 315 -15.80 -19.31 7.16
N ARG A 316 -14.87 -18.55 7.75
CA ARG A 316 -13.75 -19.07 8.55
C ARG A 316 -13.97 -18.95 10.04
N LYS A 317 -15.09 -18.41 10.49
CA LYS A 317 -15.41 -18.12 11.91
C LYS A 317 -14.31 -17.30 12.59
N MET A 318 -13.78 -16.30 11.87
CA MET A 318 -12.73 -15.39 12.33
C MET A 318 -13.31 -13.99 12.54
N LYS A 319 -12.92 -13.34 13.63
CA LYS A 319 -13.33 -11.98 13.96
C LYS A 319 -12.19 -11.23 14.64
N MET A 320 -11.81 -10.07 14.11
CA MET A 320 -10.76 -9.21 14.67
C MET A 320 -11.36 -7.90 15.14
N TYR A 321 -10.99 -7.50 16.33
CA TYR A 321 -11.28 -6.19 16.90
C TYR A 321 -9.96 -5.47 17.14
N ASN A 322 -9.86 -4.24 16.68
CA ASN A 322 -8.73 -3.38 16.90
C ASN A 322 -9.22 -2.04 17.45
N THR A 323 -8.81 -1.68 18.64
CA THR A 323 -9.17 -0.42 19.28
C THR A 323 -7.91 0.38 19.51
N ILE A 324 -7.86 1.61 19.00
CA ILE A 324 -6.72 2.49 19.09
C ILE A 324 -7.16 3.83 19.67
N PHE A 325 -6.42 4.29 20.68
CA PHE A 325 -6.38 5.69 21.07
C PHE A 325 -5.03 6.26 20.63
N ASN A 326 -5.04 7.42 19.98
CA ASN A 326 -3.83 8.12 19.58
C ASN A 326 -3.98 9.60 19.86
N THR A 327 -2.90 10.22 20.32
CA THR A 327 -2.81 11.68 20.48
C THR A 327 -1.47 12.17 19.96
N GLN A 328 -1.49 13.29 19.29
CA GLN A 328 -0.31 13.93 18.71
C GLN A 328 -0.47 15.44 18.88
N ASN A 329 0.55 16.08 19.41
CA ASN A 329 0.55 17.50 19.70
C ASN A 329 1.81 18.14 19.13
N GLN A 330 1.64 19.21 18.39
CA GLN A 330 2.69 19.97 17.73
C GLN A 330 2.87 21.31 18.42
N PHE A 331 4.11 21.68 18.65
CA PHE A 331 4.48 22.93 19.31
C PHE A 331 5.50 23.65 18.45
N GLU A 332 5.21 24.91 18.12
CA GLU A 332 6.16 25.80 17.46
C GLU A 332 6.97 26.54 18.53
N LEU A 333 8.25 26.22 18.67
CA LEU A 333 9.14 26.73 19.69
C LEU A 333 10.38 27.41 19.05
N GLY A 334 10.18 28.57 18.49
CA GLY A 334 11.24 29.30 17.78
C GLY A 334 11.69 28.59 16.51
N SER A 335 12.92 28.06 16.48
CA SER A 335 13.43 27.27 15.35
C SER A 335 13.10 25.79 15.43
N HIS A 336 12.28 25.37 16.38
CA HIS A 336 11.90 23.97 16.61
C HIS A 336 10.42 23.76 16.33
N MET A 337 10.11 22.68 15.60
CA MET A 337 8.77 22.12 15.47
C MET A 337 8.75 20.80 16.23
N LEU A 338 8.29 20.84 17.48
CA LEU A 338 8.25 19.68 18.37
C LEU A 338 6.91 18.96 18.24
N ASN A 339 6.96 17.66 17.96
CA ASN A 339 5.81 16.78 17.87
C ASN A 339 5.89 15.73 19.00
N LEU A 340 4.92 15.75 19.91
CA LEU A 340 4.82 14.81 21.03
C LEU A 340 3.54 14.00 20.91
N GLY A 341 3.63 12.73 21.16
CA GLY A 341 2.44 11.90 21.07
C GLY A 341 2.47 10.62 21.91
N GLY A 342 1.31 10.02 21.97
CA GLY A 342 1.09 8.76 22.65
C GLY A 342 0.03 7.92 21.95
N GLN A 343 0.14 6.62 22.08
CA GLN A 343 -0.79 5.66 21.49
C GLN A 343 -1.07 4.53 22.48
N TYR A 344 -2.30 4.06 22.48
CA TYR A 344 -2.70 2.80 23.11
C TYR A 344 -3.45 1.96 22.09
N ARG A 345 -3.12 0.67 21.99
CA ARG A 345 -3.76 -0.29 21.08
C ARG A 345 -4.18 -1.54 21.84
N TYR A 346 -5.39 -1.98 21.59
CA TYR A 346 -5.91 -3.26 22.08
C TYR A 346 -6.42 -4.09 20.91
N GLU A 347 -5.90 -5.30 20.79
CA GLU A 347 -6.21 -6.27 19.74
C GLU A 347 -6.92 -7.47 20.35
N LYS A 348 -7.99 -7.92 19.71
CA LYS A 348 -8.74 -9.13 20.09
C LYS A 348 -9.11 -9.92 18.85
N LEU A 349 -8.55 -11.09 18.72
CA LEU A 349 -8.84 -12.05 17.65
C LEU A 349 -9.69 -13.18 18.22
N GLY A 350 -10.88 -13.39 17.65
CA GLY A 350 -11.67 -14.61 17.78
C GLY A 350 -11.44 -15.46 16.55
N ASP A 351 -11.03 -16.71 16.72
CA ASP A 351 -10.75 -17.63 15.60
C ASP A 351 -11.02 -19.07 16.03
N SER A 352 -12.03 -19.69 15.43
CA SER A 352 -12.40 -21.08 15.71
C SER A 352 -11.61 -22.09 14.86
N GLY A 353 -10.61 -21.62 14.11
CA GLY A 353 -9.80 -22.43 13.22
C GLY A 353 -8.54 -23.04 13.85
N ASN A 354 -8.41 -22.96 15.20
CA ASN A 354 -7.30 -23.59 15.91
C ASN A 354 -7.38 -25.10 15.78
N GLN A 355 -6.35 -25.73 15.25
CA GLN A 355 -6.25 -27.17 15.02
C GLN A 355 -5.20 -27.85 15.90
N LEU A 356 -4.59 -27.11 16.84
CA LEU A 356 -3.65 -27.70 17.79
C LEU A 356 -4.38 -28.67 18.72
N SER A 357 -4.07 -29.95 18.67
CA SER A 357 -4.78 -31.00 19.40
C SER A 357 -4.80 -30.78 20.92
N SER A 358 -3.72 -30.22 21.45
CA SER A 358 -3.58 -29.90 22.89
C SER A 358 -4.30 -28.61 23.34
N ALA A 359 -4.85 -27.82 22.40
CA ALA A 359 -5.42 -26.50 22.70
C ALA A 359 -6.59 -26.11 21.77
N LYS A 360 -7.41 -27.07 21.34
CA LYS A 360 -8.55 -26.86 20.42
C LYS A 360 -9.65 -25.93 20.99
N ASP A 361 -9.72 -25.79 22.29
CA ASP A 361 -10.60 -24.89 23.02
C ASP A 361 -10.16 -23.43 23.00
N VAL A 362 -8.86 -23.17 22.70
CA VAL A 362 -8.34 -21.81 22.57
C VAL A 362 -8.82 -21.22 21.24
N ASN A 363 -9.80 -20.33 21.32
CA ASN A 363 -10.42 -19.67 20.17
C ASN A 363 -10.37 -18.16 20.25
N GLN A 364 -9.68 -17.60 21.25
CA GLN A 364 -9.52 -16.16 21.44
C GLN A 364 -8.10 -15.82 21.85
N LEU A 365 -7.52 -14.82 21.18
CA LEU A 365 -6.22 -14.25 21.48
C LEU A 365 -6.37 -12.73 21.66
N THR A 366 -5.68 -12.17 22.64
CA THR A 366 -5.69 -10.73 22.92
C THR A 366 -4.28 -10.20 23.15
N ARG A 367 -4.11 -8.92 22.89
CA ARG A 367 -2.86 -8.21 23.15
C ARG A 367 -3.12 -6.72 23.33
N TRP A 368 -2.42 -6.10 24.27
CA TRP A 368 -2.35 -4.65 24.37
C TRP A 368 -0.92 -4.16 24.10
N SER A 369 -0.83 -2.96 23.60
CA SER A 369 0.42 -2.22 23.49
C SER A 369 0.16 -0.73 23.69
N TRP A 370 1.21 -0.01 24.13
CA TRP A 370 1.17 1.44 24.22
C TRP A 370 2.52 2.03 23.81
N ALA A 371 2.52 3.29 23.41
CA ALA A 371 3.71 3.96 22.97
C ALA A 371 3.71 5.43 23.36
N LEU A 372 4.91 5.98 23.54
CA LEU A 372 5.17 7.40 23.61
C LEU A 372 6.21 7.75 22.56
N PHE A 373 6.04 8.90 21.89
CA PHE A 373 6.98 9.36 20.89
C PHE A 373 7.20 10.86 20.95
N ALA A 374 8.37 11.27 20.52
CA ALA A 374 8.77 12.66 20.37
C ALA A 374 9.59 12.78 19.08
N GLU A 375 9.31 13.81 18.30
CA GLU A 375 10.08 14.17 17.12
C GLU A 375 10.24 15.69 17.10
N ASP A 376 11.46 16.16 16.88
CA ASP A 376 11.81 17.57 16.76
C ASP A 376 12.42 17.83 15.39
N GLU A 377 11.82 18.73 14.65
CA GLU A 377 12.43 19.33 13.46
C GLU A 377 13.05 20.65 13.85
N TRP A 378 14.38 20.69 13.86
CA TRP A 378 15.16 21.84 14.21
C TRP A 378 15.71 22.54 12.97
N ALA A 379 15.26 23.76 12.70
CA ALA A 379 15.83 24.63 11.70
C ALA A 379 17.17 25.20 12.22
N LEU A 380 18.26 24.45 12.00
CA LEU A 380 19.62 24.83 12.42
C LEU A 380 20.11 26.08 11.72
N THR A 381 19.78 26.22 10.44
CA THR A 381 19.99 27.42 9.62
C THR A 381 18.76 27.65 8.75
N ASN A 382 18.74 28.74 7.99
CA ASN A 382 17.66 28.97 7.02
C ASN A 382 17.59 27.91 5.92
N ASP A 383 18.72 27.24 5.64
CA ASP A 383 18.85 26.29 4.53
C ASP A 383 18.98 24.84 5.01
N PHE A 384 19.15 24.61 6.31
CA PHE A 384 19.34 23.24 6.85
C PHE A 384 18.45 22.98 8.05
N SER A 385 17.66 21.93 7.95
CA SER A 385 16.87 21.37 9.05
C SER A 385 17.30 19.96 9.40
N LEU A 386 17.24 19.63 10.69
CA LEU A 386 17.53 18.31 11.24
C LEU A 386 16.30 17.80 12.01
N THR A 387 15.73 16.72 11.55
CA THR A 387 14.65 16.01 12.25
C THR A 387 15.23 14.88 13.08
N SER A 388 14.95 14.89 14.38
CA SER A 388 15.35 13.83 15.32
C SER A 388 14.12 13.29 16.02
N GLY A 389 13.87 12.00 15.89
CA GLY A 389 12.71 11.34 16.46
C GLY A 389 13.07 10.10 17.26
N ILE A 390 12.26 9.81 18.26
CA ILE A 390 12.36 8.58 19.06
C ILE A 390 10.96 8.15 19.49
N ARG A 391 10.71 6.85 19.38
CA ARG A 391 9.49 6.23 19.88
C ARG A 391 9.84 5.05 20.77
N MET A 392 9.15 4.92 21.87
CA MET A 392 9.18 3.76 22.74
C MET A 392 7.83 3.08 22.69
N ASP A 393 7.81 1.84 22.26
CA ASP A 393 6.64 0.96 22.29
C ASP A 393 6.79 -0.07 23.40
N ARG A 394 5.73 -0.31 24.14
CA ARG A 394 5.61 -1.37 25.14
C ARG A 394 4.52 -2.33 24.70
N ASP A 395 4.92 -3.55 24.39
CA ASP A 395 4.01 -4.64 24.00
C ASP A 395 3.84 -5.64 25.15
N GLN A 396 2.63 -6.18 25.31
CA GLN A 396 2.29 -7.14 26.34
C GLN A 396 3.21 -8.37 26.33
N ASN A 397 3.55 -8.86 25.12
CA ASN A 397 4.27 -10.12 24.92
C ASN A 397 5.77 -9.91 24.68
N PHE A 398 6.15 -8.77 24.06
CA PHE A 398 7.53 -8.55 23.55
C PHE A 398 8.31 -7.48 24.29
N GLY A 399 7.74 -6.93 25.37
CA GLY A 399 8.43 -5.93 26.19
C GLY A 399 8.56 -4.57 25.51
N SER A 400 9.65 -3.86 25.78
CA SER A 400 9.87 -2.50 25.27
C SER A 400 10.74 -2.51 24.03
N HIS A 401 10.38 -1.65 23.07
CA HIS A 401 11.10 -1.47 21.82
C HIS A 401 11.28 0.02 21.50
N TRP A 402 12.46 0.37 20.98
CA TRP A 402 12.82 1.75 20.62
C TRP A 402 13.03 1.87 19.13
N SER A 403 12.43 2.92 18.52
CA SER A 403 12.54 3.24 17.11
C SER A 403 13.09 4.67 16.95
N PRO A 404 14.42 4.86 16.91
CA PRO A 404 15.02 6.15 16.63
C PRO A 404 15.00 6.50 15.15
N ARG A 405 15.04 7.81 14.89
CA ARG A 405 15.16 8.39 13.55
C ARG A 405 15.97 9.67 13.60
N MET A 406 16.81 9.88 12.59
CA MET A 406 17.52 11.13 12.38
C MET A 406 17.58 11.41 10.88
N TYR A 407 17.16 12.60 10.46
CA TYR A 407 17.04 12.92 9.05
C TYR A 407 17.35 14.41 8.80
N GLY A 408 18.23 14.71 7.85
CA GLY A 408 18.59 16.06 7.44
C GLY A 408 17.96 16.45 6.12
N VAL A 409 17.57 17.71 6.00
CA VAL A 409 17.16 18.34 4.75
C VAL A 409 18.00 19.62 4.58
N TRP A 410 18.69 19.71 3.45
CA TRP A 410 19.60 20.80 3.16
C TRP A 410 19.32 21.42 1.78
N HIS A 411 18.83 22.64 1.77
CA HIS A 411 18.68 23.46 0.57
C HIS A 411 20.04 24.05 0.19
N LEU A 412 20.80 23.33 -0.64
CA LEU A 412 22.12 23.76 -1.09
C LEU A 412 22.07 25.06 -1.90
N THR A 413 21.00 25.20 -2.68
CA THR A 413 20.62 26.40 -3.44
C THR A 413 19.10 26.39 -3.61
N GLU A 414 18.53 27.44 -4.21
CA GLU A 414 17.09 27.45 -4.57
C GLU A 414 16.69 26.27 -5.49
N GLN A 415 17.64 25.74 -6.24
CA GLN A 415 17.42 24.64 -7.19
C GLN A 415 17.79 23.26 -6.65
N TRP A 416 18.66 23.19 -5.66
CA TRP A 416 19.22 21.91 -5.19
C TRP A 416 18.90 21.65 -3.74
N THR A 417 18.24 20.53 -3.47
CA THR A 417 17.96 20.06 -2.12
C THR A 417 18.60 18.67 -1.94
N MET A 418 19.38 18.51 -0.88
CA MET A 418 19.93 17.24 -0.43
C MET A 418 19.15 16.77 0.79
N LYS A 419 18.77 15.50 0.82
CA LYS A 419 18.06 14.86 1.94
C LYS A 419 18.77 13.59 2.31
N GLY A 420 18.75 13.22 3.58
CA GLY A 420 19.26 11.93 3.97
C GLY A 420 19.14 11.67 5.45
N GLY A 421 19.17 10.40 5.81
CA GLY A 421 19.06 10.03 7.20
C GLY A 421 19.07 8.55 7.46
N VAL A 422 18.84 8.24 8.73
CA VAL A 422 18.79 6.88 9.28
C VAL A 422 17.47 6.73 10.04
N SER A 423 16.75 5.64 9.77
CA SER A 423 15.49 5.35 10.44
C SER A 423 15.41 3.89 10.84
N ALA A 424 15.01 3.63 12.08
CA ALA A 424 14.73 2.29 12.56
C ALA A 424 13.25 1.95 12.35
N GLY A 425 13.00 0.68 12.03
CA GLY A 425 11.66 0.13 11.93
C GLY A 425 11.54 -1.16 12.72
N TYR A 426 10.32 -1.50 13.14
CA TYR A 426 10.06 -2.78 13.75
C TYR A 426 8.65 -3.28 13.42
N ARG A 427 8.45 -4.60 13.62
CA ARG A 427 7.16 -5.25 13.53
C ARG A 427 7.05 -6.33 14.60
N SER A 428 6.01 -6.25 15.42
CA SER A 428 5.67 -7.31 16.36
C SER A 428 5.12 -8.54 15.64
N PRO A 429 5.42 -9.76 16.10
CA PRO A 429 4.77 -10.97 15.59
C PRO A 429 3.25 -10.88 15.71
N ASP A 430 2.52 -11.48 14.78
CA ASP A 430 1.07 -11.54 14.83
C ASP A 430 0.58 -12.40 16.00
N LEU A 431 -0.69 -12.20 16.45
CA LEU A 431 -1.27 -12.91 17.57
C LEU A 431 -1.16 -14.44 17.46
N ARG A 432 -1.44 -15.00 16.26
CA ARG A 432 -1.32 -16.45 16.02
C ARG A 432 0.12 -16.92 15.98
N GLN A 433 1.02 -16.11 15.42
CA GLN A 433 2.44 -16.48 15.29
C GLN A 433 3.12 -16.65 16.64
N SER A 434 2.74 -15.84 17.63
CA SER A 434 3.35 -15.79 18.95
C SER A 434 2.64 -16.64 20.01
N SER A 435 1.62 -17.40 19.65
CA SER A 435 0.86 -18.22 20.62
C SER A 435 1.29 -19.68 20.57
N ALA A 436 1.85 -20.20 21.68
CA ALA A 436 2.14 -21.63 21.86
C ALA A 436 0.88 -22.52 21.79
N SER A 437 -0.28 -21.93 22.05
CA SER A 437 -1.58 -22.61 22.04
C SER A 437 -2.30 -22.50 20.69
N TRP A 438 -1.57 -22.18 19.61
CA TRP A 438 -2.15 -22.00 18.28
C TRP A 438 -1.50 -22.91 17.24
N GLY A 439 -2.33 -23.70 16.55
CA GLY A 439 -1.92 -24.50 15.40
C GLY A 439 -2.81 -24.18 14.19
N GLN A 440 -2.19 -23.76 13.11
CA GLN A 440 -2.88 -23.38 11.87
C GLN A 440 -2.73 -24.46 10.81
N VAL A 441 -3.85 -24.96 10.28
CA VAL A 441 -3.84 -25.90 9.15
C VAL A 441 -3.24 -25.26 7.92
N THR A 442 -2.41 -26.02 7.23
CA THR A 442 -1.76 -25.67 5.96
C THR A 442 -1.72 -26.88 5.02
N GLY A 443 -1.10 -26.76 3.85
CA GLY A 443 -1.01 -27.86 2.88
C GLY A 443 -2.10 -27.86 1.82
N GLY A 444 -2.84 -26.74 1.68
CA GLY A 444 -3.80 -26.52 0.58
C GLY A 444 -4.99 -27.48 0.55
N GLY A 445 -5.28 -28.15 1.68
CA GLY A 445 -6.34 -29.17 1.78
C GLY A 445 -5.95 -30.54 1.18
N VAL A 446 -4.81 -30.66 0.53
CA VAL A 446 -4.30 -31.91 -0.07
C VAL A 446 -3.49 -32.71 0.95
N ARG A 447 -2.63 -32.01 1.69
CA ARG A 447 -1.80 -32.59 2.76
C ARG A 447 -2.30 -32.10 4.12
N ASN A 448 -2.20 -32.96 5.12
CA ASN A 448 -2.49 -32.61 6.52
C ASN A 448 -1.26 -31.97 7.16
N GLY A 449 -1.07 -30.68 6.94
CA GLY A 449 0.01 -29.91 7.53
C GLY A 449 -0.47 -28.95 8.62
N ILE A 450 0.38 -28.67 9.61
CA ILE A 450 0.12 -27.70 10.67
C ILE A 450 1.33 -26.79 10.88
N ILE A 451 1.04 -25.50 11.10
CA ILE A 451 2.04 -24.50 11.52
C ILE A 451 1.75 -24.15 12.97
N VAL A 452 2.74 -24.31 13.83
CA VAL A 452 2.62 -24.06 15.27
C VAL A 452 3.17 -22.66 15.59
N GLY A 453 2.44 -21.94 16.43
CA GLY A 453 2.90 -20.64 16.94
C GLY A 453 4.05 -20.81 17.93
N ASN A 454 4.88 -19.77 18.05
CA ASN A 454 6.08 -19.78 18.89
C ASN A 454 6.11 -18.52 19.79
N PRO A 455 5.99 -18.67 21.12
CA PRO A 455 6.02 -17.54 22.05
C PRO A 455 7.41 -16.91 22.20
N ASP A 456 8.48 -17.60 21.78
CA ASP A 456 9.86 -17.12 21.86
C ASP A 456 10.26 -16.22 20.68
N LEU A 457 9.31 -15.96 19.75
CA LEU A 457 9.56 -15.06 18.63
C LEU A 457 9.95 -13.67 19.12
N GLN A 458 10.95 -13.10 18.45
CA GLN A 458 11.36 -11.72 18.64
C GLN A 458 10.74 -10.83 17.56
N PRO A 459 10.47 -9.54 17.86
CA PRO A 459 10.07 -8.58 16.84
C PRO A 459 11.07 -8.49 15.70
N GLU A 460 10.55 -8.36 14.49
CA GLU A 460 11.34 -8.07 13.29
C GLU A 460 11.82 -6.63 13.34
N LYS A 461 13.06 -6.36 12.93
CA LYS A 461 13.69 -5.04 13.01
C LYS A 461 14.35 -4.67 11.70
N SER A 462 14.34 -3.39 11.38
CA SER A 462 15.11 -2.82 10.26
C SER A 462 15.84 -1.56 10.68
N LEU A 463 16.97 -1.32 10.00
CA LEU A 463 17.67 -0.04 10.01
C LEU A 463 17.87 0.35 8.56
N SER A 464 17.33 1.50 8.17
CA SER A 464 17.42 2.02 6.82
C SER A 464 18.21 3.32 6.81
N GLU A 465 19.13 3.40 5.87
CA GLU A 465 19.93 4.57 5.56
C GLU A 465 19.59 5.03 4.15
N GLU A 466 19.43 6.33 3.95
CA GLU A 466 19.21 6.87 2.61
C GLU A 466 19.88 8.24 2.44
N ILE A 467 20.22 8.54 1.20
CA ILE A 467 20.64 9.86 0.76
C ILE A 467 20.03 10.14 -0.61
N GLY A 468 19.46 11.31 -0.76
CA GLY A 468 18.83 11.78 -1.98
C GLY A 468 19.27 13.19 -2.36
N LEU A 469 19.33 13.43 -3.65
CA LEU A 469 19.58 14.73 -4.23
C LEU A 469 18.44 15.07 -5.18
N MET A 470 17.81 16.22 -4.96
CA MET A 470 16.71 16.74 -5.76
C MET A 470 17.15 18.02 -6.45
N TRP A 471 16.78 18.18 -7.71
CA TRP A 471 17.01 19.37 -8.49
C TRP A 471 15.72 19.86 -9.13
N ASP A 472 15.51 21.17 -9.08
CA ASP A 472 14.43 21.86 -9.77
C ASP A 472 15.01 23.02 -10.59
N SER A 473 14.70 23.05 -11.87
CA SER A 473 15.12 24.13 -12.75
C SER A 473 14.40 25.47 -12.47
N LEU A 474 13.33 25.46 -11.66
CA LEU A 474 12.38 26.57 -11.45
C LEU A 474 11.70 27.02 -12.77
N LYS A 475 11.77 26.18 -13.79
CA LYS A 475 11.23 26.41 -15.15
C LYS A 475 10.54 25.17 -15.70
N GLY A 476 10.00 24.34 -14.83
CA GLY A 476 9.19 23.17 -15.19
C GLY A 476 10.00 21.89 -15.47
N VAL A 477 11.27 21.81 -15.11
CA VAL A 477 12.04 20.55 -15.13
C VAL A 477 12.50 20.24 -13.71
N ASN A 478 12.23 19.02 -13.25
CA ASN A 478 12.73 18.54 -11.97
C ASN A 478 13.33 17.13 -12.12
N ALA A 479 14.27 16.81 -11.27
CA ALA A 479 14.91 15.50 -11.22
C ALA A 479 15.29 15.17 -9.79
N GLY A 480 15.36 13.88 -9.48
CA GLY A 480 15.79 13.41 -8.17
C GLY A 480 16.43 12.04 -8.28
N VAL A 481 17.39 11.79 -7.38
CA VAL A 481 17.97 10.47 -7.20
C VAL A 481 18.10 10.18 -5.71
N THR A 482 17.69 9.00 -5.29
CA THR A 482 17.82 8.53 -3.90
C THR A 482 18.47 7.16 -3.91
N VAL A 483 19.51 6.99 -3.09
CA VAL A 483 20.14 5.70 -2.80
C VAL A 483 19.76 5.27 -1.41
N PHE A 484 19.37 4.03 -1.23
CA PHE A 484 18.97 3.48 0.06
C PHE A 484 19.59 2.12 0.34
N ASN A 485 19.80 1.84 1.63
CA ASN A 485 20.24 0.55 2.15
C ASN A 485 19.43 0.23 3.41
N THR A 486 18.84 -0.95 3.47
CA THR A 486 18.06 -1.40 4.62
C THR A 486 18.57 -2.75 5.10
N ASP A 487 19.09 -2.79 6.31
CA ASP A 487 19.40 -4.01 7.01
C ASP A 487 18.21 -4.50 7.81
N PHE A 488 17.90 -5.77 7.66
CA PHE A 488 16.74 -6.43 8.25
C PHE A 488 17.19 -7.59 9.14
N LYS A 489 16.62 -7.70 10.34
CA LYS A 489 16.95 -8.73 11.33
C LYS A 489 15.69 -9.40 11.86
N ASN A 490 15.86 -10.65 12.33
CA ASN A 490 14.82 -11.42 13.00
C ASN A 490 13.59 -11.66 12.12
N LYS A 491 13.76 -11.82 10.79
CA LYS A 491 12.63 -12.13 9.90
C LYS A 491 11.89 -13.36 10.39
N ILE A 492 10.58 -13.26 10.58
CA ILE A 492 9.75 -14.40 10.94
C ILE A 492 9.44 -15.22 9.68
N THR A 493 9.74 -16.50 9.74
CA THR A 493 9.52 -17.48 8.67
C THR A 493 8.99 -18.80 9.24
N GLU A 494 8.83 -19.77 8.36
CA GLU A 494 8.45 -21.14 8.69
C GLU A 494 9.61 -22.09 8.41
N VAL A 495 9.87 -22.97 9.35
CA VAL A 495 10.85 -24.07 9.19
C VAL A 495 10.14 -25.40 9.38
N ARG A 496 10.45 -26.37 8.53
CA ARG A 496 9.95 -27.73 8.67
C ARG A 496 10.56 -28.38 9.90
N ARG A 497 9.72 -28.77 10.88
CA ARG A 497 10.13 -29.59 12.00
C ARG A 497 10.27 -31.04 11.56
N CYS A 498 9.30 -31.53 10.79
CA CYS A 498 9.25 -32.87 10.24
C CYS A 498 8.37 -32.92 8.98
N GLU A 499 8.58 -33.91 8.12
CA GLU A 499 7.79 -34.14 6.93
C GLU A 499 7.86 -35.62 6.52
N ASP A 500 6.68 -36.22 6.25
CA ASP A 500 6.50 -37.56 5.74
C ASP A 500 7.20 -38.67 6.59
N THR A 501 7.27 -38.45 7.92
CA THR A 501 7.86 -39.40 8.88
C THR A 501 6.84 -39.85 9.92
N PRO A 502 6.96 -41.06 10.50
CA PRO A 502 6.04 -41.56 11.54
C PRO A 502 6.03 -40.70 12.81
N ASP A 503 7.14 -40.02 13.09
CA ASP A 503 7.30 -39.14 14.26
C ASP A 503 6.75 -37.72 14.05
N CYS A 504 6.17 -37.46 12.85
CA CYS A 504 5.56 -36.17 12.55
C CYS A 504 4.17 -36.07 13.21
N LYS A 505 4.19 -35.88 14.55
CA LYS A 505 2.99 -35.87 15.39
C LYS A 505 3.03 -34.81 16.48
N ILE A 506 1.84 -34.34 16.89
CA ILE A 506 1.63 -33.53 18.08
C ILE A 506 0.58 -34.24 18.93
N GLY A 507 0.98 -34.68 20.13
CA GLY A 507 0.17 -35.58 20.94
C GLY A 507 -0.09 -36.90 20.18
N ASN A 508 -1.35 -37.24 19.97
CA ASN A 508 -1.76 -38.44 19.23
C ASN A 508 -2.10 -38.16 17.75
N GLU A 509 -2.06 -36.90 17.31
CA GLU A 509 -2.39 -36.55 15.91
C GLU A 509 -1.14 -36.60 15.03
N VAL A 510 -1.24 -37.30 13.90
CA VAL A 510 -0.18 -37.45 12.90
C VAL A 510 -0.43 -36.45 11.76
N TYR A 511 0.64 -35.81 11.32
CA TYR A 511 0.61 -34.84 10.24
C TYR A 511 1.52 -35.28 9.09
N ASP A 512 1.16 -34.93 7.85
CA ASP A 512 2.08 -35.04 6.71
C ASP A 512 3.32 -34.15 6.90
N PHE A 513 3.15 -33.03 7.58
CA PHE A 513 4.26 -32.17 8.00
C PHE A 513 3.86 -31.21 9.13
N ILE A 514 4.85 -30.81 9.91
CA ILE A 514 4.75 -29.80 10.96
C ILE A 514 5.77 -28.70 10.66
N SER A 515 5.34 -27.45 10.72
CA SER A 515 6.23 -26.29 10.64
C SER A 515 6.17 -25.47 11.91
N ASP A 516 7.31 -24.95 12.30
CA ASP A 516 7.46 -23.99 13.40
C ASP A 516 7.65 -22.58 12.86
N ARG A 517 7.16 -21.59 13.60
CA ARG A 517 7.51 -20.18 13.39
C ARG A 517 8.84 -19.91 14.08
N VAL A 518 9.78 -19.35 13.35
CA VAL A 518 11.12 -19.01 13.87
C VAL A 518 11.57 -17.64 13.34
N ASN A 519 12.45 -16.99 14.08
CA ASN A 519 13.19 -15.86 13.55
C ASN A 519 14.41 -16.37 12.78
N VAL A 520 14.56 -15.99 11.51
CA VAL A 520 15.82 -16.15 10.76
C VAL A 520 16.57 -14.82 10.73
N ASP A 521 17.91 -14.94 10.62
CA ASP A 521 18.80 -13.89 11.09
C ASP A 521 18.76 -12.57 10.33
N LYS A 522 19.29 -12.50 9.12
CA LYS A 522 19.61 -11.22 8.48
C LYS A 522 19.28 -11.23 7.02
N ALA A 523 18.74 -10.10 6.56
CA ALA A 523 18.58 -9.80 5.15
C ALA A 523 18.98 -8.34 4.88
N ASN A 524 19.30 -8.03 3.64
CA ASN A 524 19.62 -6.68 3.20
C ASN A 524 18.80 -6.36 1.95
N MET A 525 18.29 -5.14 1.88
CA MET A 525 17.65 -4.56 0.70
C MET A 525 18.34 -3.24 0.38
N ARG A 526 18.72 -3.06 -0.86
CA ARG A 526 19.42 -1.85 -1.32
C ARG A 526 18.95 -1.46 -2.71
N GLY A 527 19.02 -0.18 -3.02
CA GLY A 527 18.57 0.26 -4.32
C GLY A 527 18.81 1.71 -4.62
N VAL A 528 18.34 2.08 -5.80
CA VAL A 528 18.38 3.45 -6.33
C VAL A 528 17.00 3.77 -6.89
N GLU A 529 16.49 4.94 -6.55
CA GLU A 529 15.28 5.52 -7.13
C GLU A 529 15.68 6.80 -7.85
N ALA A 530 15.31 6.94 -9.12
CA ALA A 530 15.50 8.15 -9.89
C ALA A 530 14.16 8.63 -10.43
N THR A 531 13.93 9.92 -10.39
CA THR A 531 12.72 10.58 -10.88
C THR A 531 13.11 11.72 -11.84
N PHE A 532 12.28 11.94 -12.83
CA PHE A 532 12.41 13.05 -13.76
C PHE A 532 11.01 13.53 -14.16
N GLY A 533 10.78 14.81 -14.04
CA GLY A 533 9.56 15.50 -14.45
C GLY A 533 9.89 16.66 -15.37
N TRP A 534 9.09 16.83 -16.42
CA TRP A 534 9.26 17.93 -17.35
C TRP A 534 7.91 18.45 -17.84
N GLN A 535 7.59 19.68 -17.46
CA GLN A 535 6.53 20.47 -18.09
C GLN A 535 7.10 21.04 -19.40
N ILE A 536 6.95 20.30 -20.51
CA ILE A 536 7.53 20.64 -21.81
C ILE A 536 7.00 21.99 -22.31
N ASN A 537 5.71 22.19 -22.13
CA ASN A 537 5.01 23.46 -22.34
C ASN A 537 3.68 23.40 -21.57
N LYS A 538 2.78 24.37 -21.75
CA LYS A 538 1.48 24.43 -21.05
C LYS A 538 0.57 23.20 -21.32
N ASP A 539 0.77 22.48 -22.41
CA ASP A 539 -0.10 21.42 -22.88
C ASP A 539 0.52 20.01 -22.68
N TRP A 540 1.84 19.92 -22.50
CA TRP A 540 2.56 18.66 -22.44
C TRP A 540 3.36 18.52 -21.15
N LYS A 541 3.14 17.43 -20.43
CA LYS A 541 3.87 17.05 -19.22
C LYS A 541 4.40 15.63 -19.34
N TRP A 542 5.67 15.44 -19.03
CA TRP A 542 6.31 14.13 -19.02
C TRP A 542 6.87 13.82 -17.65
N ASN A 543 6.48 12.68 -17.09
CA ASN A 543 7.01 12.16 -15.84
C ASN A 543 7.58 10.76 -16.06
N THR A 544 8.75 10.51 -15.53
CA THR A 544 9.35 9.18 -15.57
C THR A 544 10.06 8.88 -14.26
N ASN A 545 10.08 7.62 -13.87
CA ASN A 545 10.87 7.16 -12.75
C ASN A 545 11.48 5.79 -13.04
N TYR A 546 12.63 5.59 -12.45
CA TYR A 546 13.37 4.34 -12.50
C TYR A 546 13.68 3.87 -11.09
N THR A 547 13.53 2.58 -10.84
CA THR A 547 13.90 1.95 -9.57
C THR A 547 14.76 0.73 -9.83
N TYR A 548 15.90 0.67 -9.15
CA TYR A 548 16.67 -0.54 -8.98
C TYR A 548 16.55 -1.03 -7.55
N THR A 549 16.20 -2.31 -7.35
CA THR A 549 16.11 -2.91 -6.02
C THR A 549 16.76 -4.29 -6.05
N ALA A 550 17.65 -4.53 -5.10
CA ALA A 550 18.24 -5.84 -4.85
C ALA A 550 17.99 -6.25 -3.40
N SER A 551 17.62 -7.50 -3.19
CA SER A 551 17.49 -8.09 -1.85
C SER A 551 18.37 -9.32 -1.74
N GLU A 552 18.92 -9.56 -0.55
CA GLU A 552 19.81 -10.69 -0.29
C GLU A 552 19.65 -11.19 1.13
N GLN A 553 19.52 -12.49 1.30
CA GLN A 553 19.63 -13.12 2.63
C GLN A 553 21.10 -13.19 3.03
N LYS A 554 21.42 -12.68 4.22
CA LYS A 554 22.79 -12.59 4.73
C LYS A 554 23.18 -13.77 5.60
N SER A 555 22.22 -14.65 5.92
CA SER A 555 22.44 -15.82 6.77
C SER A 555 21.41 -16.92 6.50
N GLY A 556 21.61 -18.12 7.08
CA GLY A 556 20.73 -19.27 6.96
C GLY A 556 20.97 -20.10 5.70
N GLU A 557 20.12 -21.08 5.45
CA GLU A 557 20.21 -22.05 4.35
C GLU A 557 20.24 -21.38 2.97
N PHE A 558 19.54 -20.26 2.82
CA PHE A 558 19.42 -19.54 1.54
C PHE A 558 20.30 -18.28 1.48
N GLN A 559 21.42 -18.27 2.20
CA GLN A 559 22.36 -17.14 2.14
C GLN A 559 22.80 -16.82 0.70
N GLY A 560 22.83 -15.54 0.37
CA GLY A 560 23.16 -15.05 -0.97
C GLY A 560 21.99 -15.07 -1.97
N LYS A 561 20.82 -15.61 -1.58
CA LYS A 561 19.62 -15.64 -2.43
C LYS A 561 18.72 -14.44 -2.19
N ALA A 562 17.92 -14.10 -3.19
CA ALA A 562 16.96 -13.02 -3.06
C ALA A 562 15.85 -13.36 -2.05
N LEU A 563 15.38 -12.33 -1.34
CA LEU A 563 14.41 -12.48 -0.28
C LEU A 563 12.97 -12.66 -0.78
N ASN A 564 12.62 -11.99 -1.88
CA ASN A 564 11.25 -11.91 -2.39
C ASN A 564 11.25 -11.92 -3.93
N GLN A 565 10.07 -12.26 -4.47
CA GLN A 565 9.78 -12.11 -5.91
C GLN A 565 9.65 -10.63 -6.27
N MET A 566 10.77 -9.98 -6.59
CA MET A 566 10.80 -8.56 -6.96
C MET A 566 11.55 -8.35 -8.28
N PRO A 567 11.04 -7.50 -9.18
CA PRO A 567 11.81 -7.08 -10.34
C PRO A 567 13.01 -6.25 -9.88
N LYS A 568 14.20 -6.53 -10.44
CA LYS A 568 15.40 -5.76 -10.12
C LYS A 568 15.35 -4.35 -10.68
N HIS A 569 14.77 -4.19 -11.86
CA HIS A 569 14.66 -2.91 -12.56
C HIS A 569 13.20 -2.64 -12.88
N MET A 570 12.75 -1.45 -12.59
CA MET A 570 11.44 -0.95 -12.95
C MET A 570 11.60 0.41 -13.63
N LEU A 571 10.81 0.63 -14.67
CA LEU A 571 10.69 1.93 -15.33
C LEU A 571 9.20 2.23 -15.49
N ASN A 572 8.79 3.40 -15.03
CA ASN A 572 7.46 3.93 -15.28
C ASN A 572 7.61 5.27 -15.99
N THR A 573 6.88 5.48 -17.06
CA THR A 573 6.86 6.76 -17.77
C THR A 573 5.43 7.09 -18.16
N VAL A 574 5.06 8.34 -17.98
CA VAL A 574 3.73 8.87 -18.27
C VAL A 574 3.91 10.16 -19.06
N LEU A 575 3.21 10.26 -20.17
CA LEU A 575 3.12 11.47 -20.98
C LEU A 575 1.66 11.94 -20.97
N ASP A 576 1.43 13.13 -20.47
CA ASP A 576 0.13 13.79 -20.42
C ASP A 576 0.08 14.91 -21.48
N TRP A 577 -1.03 15.02 -22.20
CA TRP A 577 -1.26 16.01 -23.24
C TRP A 577 -2.66 16.64 -23.08
N GLN A 578 -2.68 17.94 -22.78
CA GLN A 578 -3.88 18.75 -22.83
C GLN A 578 -4.14 19.17 -24.28
N ALA A 579 -4.87 18.34 -25.02
CA ALA A 579 -5.09 18.53 -26.45
C ALA A 579 -6.00 19.72 -26.77
N THR A 580 -6.99 19.98 -25.90
CA THR A 580 -7.85 21.17 -25.90
C THR A 580 -8.15 21.58 -24.45
N GLN A 581 -8.91 22.65 -24.22
CA GLN A 581 -9.34 23.03 -22.87
C GLN A 581 -10.18 21.93 -22.17
N ASP A 582 -10.90 21.13 -22.97
CA ASP A 582 -11.83 20.11 -22.46
C ASP A 582 -11.33 18.67 -22.67
N LEU A 583 -10.23 18.46 -23.40
CA LEU A 583 -9.74 17.13 -23.74
C LEU A 583 -8.30 16.94 -23.28
N SER A 584 -8.09 16.02 -22.34
CA SER A 584 -6.79 15.54 -21.91
C SER A 584 -6.56 14.11 -22.43
N LEU A 585 -5.36 13.84 -22.88
CA LEU A 585 -4.90 12.53 -23.33
C LEU A 585 -3.69 12.14 -22.48
N TRP A 586 -3.55 10.86 -22.18
CA TRP A 586 -2.39 10.36 -21.49
C TRP A 586 -1.92 9.02 -22.07
N SER A 587 -0.63 8.76 -21.95
CA SER A 587 -0.05 7.45 -22.23
C SER A 587 0.90 7.05 -21.12
N ARG A 588 0.99 5.74 -20.85
CA ARG A 588 1.79 5.17 -19.79
C ARG A 588 2.53 3.93 -20.26
N VAL A 589 3.78 3.79 -19.83
CA VAL A 589 4.58 2.57 -20.02
C VAL A 589 5.10 2.12 -18.66
N ASN A 590 4.80 0.89 -18.28
CA ASN A 590 5.32 0.23 -17.09
C ASN A 590 6.17 -0.97 -17.51
N PHE A 591 7.48 -0.88 -17.28
CA PHE A 591 8.41 -1.99 -17.48
C PHE A 591 8.80 -2.62 -16.16
N ARG A 592 8.79 -3.94 -16.10
CA ARG A 592 9.26 -4.76 -14.99
C ARG A 592 10.28 -5.77 -15.52
N SER A 593 11.49 -5.74 -14.98
CA SER A 593 12.52 -6.69 -15.39
C SER A 593 12.25 -8.09 -14.86
N ARG A 594 13.01 -9.05 -15.36
CA ARG A 594 13.09 -10.40 -14.77
C ARG A 594 13.41 -10.30 -13.27
N THR A 595 12.77 -11.15 -12.46
CA THR A 595 13.12 -11.30 -11.05
C THR A 595 14.36 -12.17 -10.89
N SER A 596 14.97 -12.20 -9.70
CA SER A 596 15.92 -13.25 -9.32
C SER A 596 15.15 -14.50 -8.92
N ASP A 597 15.85 -15.65 -8.82
CA ASP A 597 15.35 -16.75 -8.01
C ASP A 597 15.15 -16.23 -6.58
N TYR A 598 14.03 -16.56 -5.97
CA TYR A 598 13.60 -15.94 -4.71
C TYR A 598 13.09 -17.00 -3.73
N LEU A 599 13.17 -16.68 -2.44
CA LEU A 599 12.57 -17.50 -1.41
C LEU A 599 11.05 -17.27 -1.38
N SER A 600 10.29 -18.32 -1.62
CA SER A 600 8.86 -18.35 -1.34
C SER A 600 8.65 -18.58 0.16
N ARG A 601 7.73 -19.43 0.59
CA ARG A 601 7.54 -19.70 2.02
C ARG A 601 8.65 -20.53 2.65
N THR A 602 8.97 -21.65 2.04
CA THR A 602 9.91 -22.67 2.57
C THR A 602 10.86 -23.22 1.52
N SER A 603 10.80 -22.74 0.28
CA SER A 603 11.60 -23.22 -0.84
C SER A 603 11.98 -22.10 -1.79
N MET A 604 13.05 -22.32 -2.54
CA MET A 604 13.43 -21.44 -3.63
C MET A 604 12.53 -21.67 -4.83
N GLU A 605 12.03 -20.56 -5.39
CA GLU A 605 11.29 -20.52 -6.64
C GLU A 605 12.16 -19.90 -7.75
N THR A 606 11.92 -20.31 -8.98
CA THR A 606 12.64 -19.78 -10.13
C THR A 606 12.23 -18.35 -10.45
N SER A 607 13.16 -17.60 -11.04
CA SER A 607 12.90 -16.25 -11.53
C SER A 607 11.76 -16.21 -12.55
N THR A 608 11.00 -15.11 -12.55
CA THR A 608 9.96 -14.84 -13.54
C THR A 608 10.44 -13.92 -14.65
N PRO A 609 9.92 -14.03 -15.89
CA PRO A 609 10.34 -13.21 -17.01
C PRO A 609 10.02 -11.72 -16.83
N SER A 610 10.63 -10.87 -17.67
CA SER A 610 10.26 -9.46 -17.78
C SER A 610 8.95 -9.26 -18.55
N TYR A 611 8.26 -8.16 -18.25
CA TYR A 611 7.11 -7.73 -19.03
C TYR A 611 6.99 -6.20 -19.09
N THR A 612 6.27 -5.73 -20.11
CA THR A 612 5.98 -4.31 -20.30
C THR A 612 4.49 -4.15 -20.58
N PHE A 613 3.87 -3.23 -19.88
CA PHE A 613 2.52 -2.77 -20.19
C PHE A 613 2.58 -1.37 -20.81
N VAL A 614 1.77 -1.17 -21.83
CA VAL A 614 1.54 0.12 -22.46
C VAL A 614 0.05 0.41 -22.37
N ASP A 615 -0.28 1.55 -21.82
CA ASP A 615 -1.65 2.00 -21.62
C ASP A 615 -1.82 3.39 -22.24
N ALA A 616 -3.03 3.72 -22.65
CA ALA A 616 -3.37 5.06 -23.10
C ALA A 616 -4.83 5.36 -22.77
N GLY A 617 -5.14 6.61 -22.56
CA GLY A 617 -6.51 7.01 -22.25
C GLY A 617 -6.77 8.49 -22.48
N LEU A 618 -7.99 8.88 -22.20
CA LEU A 618 -8.48 10.23 -22.35
C LEU A 618 -9.44 10.61 -21.21
N SER A 619 -9.52 11.90 -20.97
CA SER A 619 -10.54 12.55 -20.15
C SER A 619 -11.13 13.71 -20.94
N TYR A 620 -12.45 13.76 -21.07
CA TYR A 620 -13.18 14.76 -21.82
C TYR A 620 -14.24 15.43 -20.97
N GLN A 621 -14.13 16.74 -20.79
CA GLN A 621 -15.13 17.57 -20.12
C GLN A 621 -16.28 17.86 -21.09
N ALA A 622 -17.28 16.98 -21.11
CA ALA A 622 -18.41 17.08 -22.04
C ALA A 622 -19.39 18.23 -21.73
N ALA A 623 -19.46 18.63 -20.44
CA ALA A 623 -20.17 19.78 -19.93
C ALA A 623 -19.52 20.25 -18.63
N LYS A 624 -19.86 21.42 -18.11
CA LYS A 624 -19.29 22.00 -16.88
C LYS A 624 -19.24 21.03 -15.71
N ASN A 625 -20.20 20.12 -15.62
CA ASN A 625 -20.38 19.17 -14.53
C ASN A 625 -20.34 17.70 -14.99
N LEU A 626 -19.98 17.42 -16.25
CA LEU A 626 -19.97 16.09 -16.82
C LEU A 626 -18.63 15.78 -17.47
N GLN A 627 -17.89 14.84 -16.90
CA GLN A 627 -16.63 14.33 -17.41
C GLN A 627 -16.82 12.90 -17.94
N LEU A 628 -16.25 12.61 -19.08
CA LEU A 628 -16.18 11.28 -19.68
C LEU A 628 -14.72 10.83 -19.68
N THR A 629 -14.47 9.58 -19.32
CA THR A 629 -13.14 8.98 -19.34
C THR A 629 -13.14 7.73 -20.21
N GLY A 630 -12.01 7.45 -20.83
CA GLY A 630 -11.82 6.24 -21.61
C GLY A 630 -10.36 5.81 -21.57
N GLY A 631 -10.11 4.49 -21.65
CA GLY A 631 -8.75 3.98 -21.65
C GLY A 631 -8.64 2.61 -22.29
N VAL A 632 -7.48 2.36 -22.87
CA VAL A 632 -7.06 1.04 -23.35
C VAL A 632 -5.83 0.66 -22.55
N TYR A 633 -5.92 -0.41 -21.79
CA TYR A 633 -4.87 -0.91 -20.94
C TYR A 633 -4.25 -2.17 -21.55
N ASN A 634 -2.93 -2.34 -21.35
CA ASN A 634 -2.16 -3.42 -21.94
C ASN A 634 -2.39 -3.48 -23.48
N ILE A 635 -2.15 -2.36 -24.16
CA ILE A 635 -2.38 -2.20 -25.62
C ILE A 635 -1.65 -3.27 -26.43
N LEU A 636 -0.48 -3.72 -25.97
CA LEU A 636 0.32 -4.75 -26.63
C LEU A 636 -0.21 -6.17 -26.38
N ASP A 637 -1.28 -6.31 -25.62
CA ASP A 637 -1.88 -7.59 -25.21
C ASP A 637 -0.86 -8.58 -24.65
N LYS A 638 0.07 -8.07 -23.80
CA LYS A 638 1.09 -8.90 -23.17
C LYS A 638 0.42 -9.87 -22.20
N THR A 639 0.55 -11.15 -22.46
CA THR A 639 0.08 -12.23 -21.58
C THR A 639 1.03 -12.38 -20.39
N VAL A 640 0.48 -12.30 -19.18
CA VAL A 640 1.15 -12.61 -17.92
C VAL A 640 0.32 -13.67 -17.23
N ASP A 641 0.73 -14.93 -17.37
CA ASP A 641 0.03 -16.11 -16.86
C ASP A 641 0.73 -16.70 -15.62
N TYR A 642 -0.02 -17.50 -14.87
CA TYR A 642 0.47 -18.09 -13.62
C TYR A 642 1.65 -19.04 -13.81
N ASP A 643 1.70 -19.80 -14.89
CA ASP A 643 2.72 -20.83 -15.10
C ASP A 643 4.12 -20.21 -15.27
N HIS A 644 4.20 -19.07 -15.99
CA HIS A 644 5.46 -18.39 -16.25
C HIS A 644 5.78 -17.30 -15.21
N TYR A 645 4.75 -16.61 -14.68
CA TYR A 645 4.95 -15.42 -13.83
C TYR A 645 4.55 -15.61 -12.38
N ARG A 646 3.97 -16.78 -12.02
CA ARG A 646 3.40 -17.08 -10.70
C ARG A 646 2.28 -16.11 -10.29
N THR A 647 1.75 -15.39 -11.25
CA THR A 647 0.59 -14.51 -11.13
C THR A 647 -0.12 -14.40 -12.47
N THR A 648 -1.43 -14.15 -12.43
CA THR A 648 -2.21 -13.85 -13.63
C THR A 648 -2.58 -12.38 -13.62
N LEU A 649 -2.29 -11.66 -14.70
CA LEU A 649 -2.68 -10.27 -14.91
C LEU A 649 -3.58 -10.17 -16.14
N ASP A 650 -4.43 -9.14 -16.14
CA ASP A 650 -5.35 -8.87 -17.25
C ASP A 650 -4.61 -8.67 -18.59
N GLY A 651 -5.15 -9.20 -19.66
CA GLY A 651 -4.79 -8.91 -21.03
C GLY A 651 -5.22 -7.50 -21.45
N ARG A 652 -5.39 -7.26 -22.76
CA ARG A 652 -5.93 -6.00 -23.26
C ARG A 652 -7.36 -5.81 -22.77
N ARG A 653 -7.62 -4.59 -22.25
CA ARG A 653 -8.94 -4.24 -21.76
C ARG A 653 -9.29 -2.78 -22.05
N TYR A 654 -10.57 -2.50 -22.10
CA TYR A 654 -11.13 -1.20 -22.43
C TYR A 654 -11.94 -0.70 -21.26
N THR A 655 -11.66 0.51 -20.78
CA THR A 655 -12.44 1.15 -19.71
C THR A 655 -13.14 2.37 -20.25
N VAL A 656 -14.41 2.51 -19.92
CA VAL A 656 -15.21 3.72 -20.16
C VAL A 656 -15.84 4.15 -18.86
N GLY A 657 -15.81 5.44 -18.57
CA GLY A 657 -16.33 6.00 -17.34
C GLY A 657 -17.01 7.34 -17.56
N MET A 658 -17.86 7.69 -16.61
CA MET A 658 -18.58 8.96 -16.57
C MET A 658 -18.63 9.47 -15.14
N THR A 659 -18.26 10.73 -14.93
CA THR A 659 -18.39 11.43 -13.65
C THR A 659 -19.30 12.62 -13.80
N TYR A 660 -20.32 12.70 -12.94
CA TYR A 660 -21.19 13.87 -12.80
C TYR A 660 -20.92 14.56 -11.48
N ASN A 661 -20.52 15.84 -11.54
CA ASN A 661 -20.27 16.69 -10.39
C ASN A 661 -21.41 17.68 -10.17
N PHE A 662 -21.80 17.96 -8.94
CA PHE A 662 -22.87 18.90 -8.58
C PHE A 662 -22.52 19.73 -7.34
#